data_8c07df39079b22ea144b3becb11f5014
#
_entry.id   8c07df39079b22ea144b3becb11f5014
#
_cell.length_a   1.000
_cell.length_b   1.000
_cell.length_c   1.000
_cell.angle_alpha   90.00
_cell.angle_beta   90.00
_cell.angle_gamma   90.00
#
_symmetry.space_group_name_H-M   'P 1'
#
loop_
_entity.id
_entity.type
_entity.pdbx_description
1 polymer ?
#
loop_
_entity_poly.entity_id
_entity_poly.type
_entity_poly.pdbx_seq_one_letter_code
_entity_poly.pdbx_strand_id
1 'polypeptide(L)'
;MKYGMNHLSLAVRLALTAGIITAAGVAQAQAPQADNPPSSDQATPPSKSKAKTLQAVVVTGSLIRRVDVETASPVVTLDRATITNSGKPVLGDVLQQMPSISGNATNPQNNSNGGGVASPLLEAGDGASRVSLRGLGINRTLVLVNGQRMANPDLNLIPPEMIDRVDVLAEGASTVYGSDAIGGVVNFILRKDFKGAQFSLNDGISSHGDAQRRGFNLTAGNTGENYSIVGGLDYNKYDATLAARRKFSKQQLYLSSGSVVAAGSSSIPTGRIQLPASIVNQYGCPINSSGTANVTLAQGDGSALGDYRCRLASDTYNYAALNYIQTAQKRTNGFVLGSFNFTDSLTGFVDAFYNRTVSSGQDAPSPVGTGDGLIIYANNPINPFGVTFSQNRLFPGDPNSGYTFQTRLTGAGTRVHSYTTDTGQINAGLRGNFGQDSSWIWDASVNYSHTKRDQRDTNEVDIPSLQAAVDGGANIFNQADPSVGALLRGGVKTPIYVFTQSTKQAQFNASGELWDLPAGAMQLSAGALYRKQSMNYTVSDFAVLDPVTTTCQILQEACGSPGRGDFDVKEVFAETLIPLLSEQPWARSLNLDLGVRTSNYSTTGTTTNGKIAIEWKPVDDLLVRGTVSQVFRAPNLNELYDGRTLVQPNLNDPCRGLTAADLAAHQAACQFVPVNWGGNDPAQVNTFYSGAATVGSTLKPEKGKSINIGLVYDPDWLPGLSTSLDFWHIHLSDTLTAIQADIVVNSCFNNASSPYCSFITREGNTSTKPGQVFLINTPVVNLGNLSTTGIDYTLRYKVPHFDLGSVDPGNFRAGLSTSYTSTYNINATPGEPGAKTINYAGTLSPQFGNISRWRGTATLNWDKGNWNAQWQTRYIHRLTALNADAAITGVNIPMASVLYHSIQLGYAVPSIHTRFDVGVDNLSNKLPPLVYQNGSNYNVDTATYDVLGRYYWARATIKF
;
A
#
# COMPACT_ATOMS: atom_id res chain seq x y z
N MET A 1 -28.06 -3.35 -24.86
CA MET A 1 -27.04 -2.67 -25.71
C MET A 1 -27.38 -1.21 -26.08
N LYS A 2 -28.24 -0.50 -25.36
CA LYS A 2 -28.62 0.90 -25.68
C LYS A 2 -28.15 1.97 -24.69
N TYR A 3 -27.44 1.61 -23.62
CA TYR A 3 -27.00 2.56 -22.59
C TYR A 3 -25.52 3.00 -22.67
N GLY A 4 -24.68 2.34 -23.48
CA GLY A 4 -23.25 2.62 -23.53
C GLY A 4 -22.80 3.81 -24.39
N MET A 5 -23.64 4.27 -25.32
CA MET A 5 -23.24 5.36 -26.23
C MET A 5 -23.55 6.77 -25.70
N ASN A 6 -24.48 6.91 -24.75
CA ASN A 6 -24.91 8.22 -24.28
C ASN A 6 -23.92 8.90 -23.32
N HIS A 7 -23.11 8.14 -22.57
CA HIS A 7 -22.20 8.69 -21.57
C HIS A 7 -20.89 9.23 -22.20
N LEU A 8 -20.37 8.57 -23.22
CA LEU A 8 -19.22 9.08 -23.97
C LEU A 8 -19.57 10.36 -24.71
N SER A 9 -20.80 10.45 -25.26
CA SER A 9 -21.31 11.65 -25.92
C SER A 9 -21.52 12.81 -24.92
N LEU A 10 -21.83 12.52 -23.66
CA LEU A 10 -22.02 13.53 -22.62
C LEU A 10 -20.68 14.09 -22.13
N ALA A 11 -19.65 13.23 -21.94
CA ALA A 11 -18.31 13.66 -21.56
C ALA A 11 -17.65 14.50 -22.66
N VAL A 12 -17.82 14.12 -23.92
CA VAL A 12 -17.33 14.88 -25.08
C VAL A 12 -18.13 16.20 -25.26
N ARG A 13 -19.44 16.19 -25.01
CA ARG A 13 -20.27 17.40 -25.04
C ARG A 13 -19.95 18.36 -23.91
N LEU A 14 -19.66 17.89 -22.70
CA LEU A 14 -19.24 18.72 -21.57
C LEU A 14 -17.83 19.32 -21.81
N ALA A 15 -16.92 18.58 -22.40
CA ALA A 15 -15.61 19.11 -22.80
C ALA A 15 -15.71 20.17 -23.89
N LEU A 16 -16.64 19.99 -24.86
CA LEU A 16 -16.89 20.95 -25.92
C LEU A 16 -17.67 22.20 -25.46
N THR A 17 -18.61 22.06 -24.53
CA THR A 17 -19.37 23.22 -23.98
C THR A 17 -18.53 24.04 -23.01
N ALA A 18 -17.64 23.46 -22.22
CA ALA A 18 -16.68 24.20 -21.41
C ALA A 18 -15.69 25.03 -22.26
N GLY A 19 -15.29 24.52 -23.42
CA GLY A 19 -14.46 25.27 -24.39
C GLY A 19 -15.17 26.46 -25.08
N ILE A 20 -16.49 26.43 -25.18
CA ILE A 20 -17.28 27.49 -25.85
C ILE A 20 -17.63 28.63 -24.87
N ILE A 21 -17.80 28.37 -23.59
CA ILE A 21 -18.17 29.40 -22.60
C ILE A 21 -16.99 30.31 -22.25
N THR A 22 -15.73 29.83 -22.39
CA THR A 22 -14.52 30.62 -22.09
C THR A 22 -14.06 31.49 -23.28
N ALA A 23 -14.54 31.24 -24.51
CA ALA A 23 -14.17 32.01 -25.69
C ALA A 23 -14.87 33.38 -25.85
N ALA A 24 -15.89 33.66 -25.00
CA ALA A 24 -16.69 34.89 -25.12
C ALA A 24 -16.25 36.04 -24.20
N GLY A 25 -15.21 35.90 -23.42
CA GLY A 25 -14.88 36.84 -22.33
C GLY A 25 -13.52 37.54 -22.33
N VAL A 26 -12.62 37.33 -23.28
CA VAL A 26 -11.30 38.01 -23.28
C VAL A 26 -10.95 38.50 -24.70
N ALA A 27 -11.45 39.65 -25.03
CA ALA A 27 -10.93 40.45 -26.13
C ALA A 27 -10.28 41.70 -25.55
N GLN A 28 -8.98 41.73 -25.55
CA GLN A 28 -8.03 42.83 -25.67
C GLN A 28 -6.77 42.57 -24.83
N ALA A 29 -5.76 41.99 -25.50
CA ALA A 29 -4.38 42.20 -25.13
C ALA A 29 -3.61 42.39 -26.45
N GLN A 30 -2.89 43.49 -26.56
CA GLN A 30 -2.16 43.97 -27.72
C GLN A 30 -1.14 42.93 -28.26
N ALA A 31 -1.08 42.78 -29.58
CA ALA A 31 -0.08 41.99 -30.25
C ALA A 31 1.32 42.59 -30.09
N PRO A 32 2.37 41.79 -29.88
CA PRO A 32 3.75 42.27 -30.05
C PRO A 32 4.08 42.41 -31.53
N GLN A 33 4.74 43.54 -31.90
CA GLN A 33 5.24 43.82 -33.23
C GLN A 33 6.27 42.77 -33.65
N ALA A 34 6.18 42.37 -34.91
CA ALA A 34 7.17 41.52 -35.56
C ALA A 34 8.44 42.37 -35.87
N ASP A 35 9.56 41.96 -35.30
CA ASP A 35 10.86 42.49 -35.67
C ASP A 35 11.38 41.78 -36.92
N ASN A 36 11.80 42.60 -37.90
CA ASN A 36 12.45 42.20 -39.16
C ASN A 36 13.85 41.59 -38.90
N PRO A 37 14.31 40.67 -39.74
CA PRO A 37 15.65 40.09 -39.62
C PRO A 37 16.72 41.12 -40.01
N PRO A 38 17.84 41.20 -39.28
CA PRO A 38 18.95 42.05 -39.66
C PRO A 38 19.79 41.41 -40.78
N SER A 39 20.20 42.28 -41.71
CA SER A 39 21.10 42.01 -42.85
C SER A 39 22.51 41.57 -42.39
N SER A 40 23.09 40.70 -43.18
CA SER A 40 24.50 40.29 -43.13
C SER A 40 25.45 41.45 -43.20
N ASP A 41 26.46 41.56 -42.31
CA ASP A 41 27.87 41.72 -42.66
C ASP A 41 28.78 41.93 -41.43
N GLN A 42 29.97 41.36 -41.57
CA GLN A 42 31.24 41.55 -40.82
C GLN A 42 31.52 40.65 -39.63
N ALA A 43 32.39 39.70 -39.93
CA ALA A 43 33.09 38.85 -38.99
C ALA A 43 34.05 39.67 -38.11
N THR A 44 33.77 39.66 -36.80
CA THR A 44 34.73 40.01 -35.74
C THR A 44 35.25 38.73 -35.12
N PRO A 45 36.54 38.60 -34.71
CA PRO A 45 37.07 37.35 -34.19
C PRO A 45 36.38 36.97 -32.84
N PRO A 46 36.22 35.68 -32.58
CA PRO A 46 35.43 35.23 -31.40
C PRO A 46 36.13 35.61 -30.11
N SER A 47 35.48 36.48 -29.35
CA SER A 47 35.77 36.59 -27.91
C SER A 47 35.49 35.21 -27.28
N LYS A 48 36.43 34.71 -26.47
CA LYS A 48 36.25 33.50 -25.68
C LYS A 48 34.91 33.59 -24.94
N SER A 49 33.87 32.95 -25.49
CA SER A 49 32.63 32.73 -24.74
C SER A 49 33.01 31.97 -23.51
N LYS A 50 32.72 32.53 -22.32
CA LYS A 50 32.71 31.75 -21.07
C LYS A 50 31.85 30.51 -21.33
N ALA A 51 32.47 29.34 -21.29
CA ALA A 51 31.75 28.07 -21.34
C ALA A 51 30.59 28.15 -20.35
N LYS A 52 29.34 27.97 -20.82
CA LYS A 52 28.21 27.81 -19.95
C LYS A 52 28.54 26.62 -19.07
N THR A 53 28.87 26.86 -17.81
CA THR A 53 29.04 25.79 -16.80
C THR A 53 27.73 25.03 -16.79
N LEU A 54 27.74 23.75 -17.20
CA LEU A 54 26.59 22.88 -17.11
C LEU A 54 26.20 22.83 -15.65
N GLN A 55 24.95 23.19 -15.33
CA GLN A 55 24.47 23.16 -13.94
C GLN A 55 24.50 21.72 -13.43
N ALA A 56 25.28 21.46 -12.37
CA ALA A 56 25.33 20.17 -11.73
C ALA A 56 23.95 19.77 -11.22
N VAL A 57 23.48 18.59 -11.60
CA VAL A 57 22.16 18.04 -11.26
C VAL A 57 22.30 17.14 -10.03
N VAL A 58 21.34 17.22 -9.11
CA VAL A 58 21.23 16.25 -8.02
C VAL A 58 20.71 14.95 -8.63
N VAL A 59 21.53 13.92 -8.62
CA VAL A 59 21.18 12.57 -9.07
C VAL A 59 20.71 11.76 -7.88
N THR A 60 19.57 11.07 -8.00
CA THR A 60 19.07 10.17 -6.96
C THR A 60 20.02 8.98 -6.78
N GLY A 61 20.44 8.69 -5.53
CA GLY A 61 21.39 7.59 -5.22
C GLY A 61 22.79 8.05 -4.81
N SER A 62 23.08 9.37 -4.93
CA SER A 62 24.31 9.97 -4.45
C SER A 62 24.04 11.32 -3.80
N LEU A 63 24.87 11.72 -2.83
CA LEU A 63 24.91 13.07 -2.23
C LEU A 63 25.80 14.00 -3.02
N ILE A 64 26.62 13.47 -3.92
CA ILE A 64 27.53 14.22 -4.78
C ILE A 64 26.77 14.70 -6.01
N ARG A 65 26.81 16.00 -6.25
CA ARG A 65 26.20 16.60 -7.43
C ARG A 65 27.09 16.38 -8.65
N ARG A 66 26.51 15.86 -9.74
CA ARG A 66 27.25 15.50 -10.97
C ARG A 66 26.62 16.13 -12.19
N VAL A 67 27.42 16.23 -13.25
CA VAL A 67 26.96 16.56 -14.59
C VAL A 67 26.42 15.30 -15.31
N ASP A 68 27.03 14.14 -15.04
CA ASP A 68 26.59 12.86 -15.60
C ASP A 68 25.34 12.35 -14.90
N VAL A 69 24.34 12.02 -15.70
CA VAL A 69 23.04 11.50 -15.21
C VAL A 69 23.15 10.01 -14.82
N GLU A 70 24.07 9.28 -15.46
CA GLU A 70 24.29 7.86 -15.20
C GLU A 70 25.36 7.65 -14.14
N THR A 71 24.98 6.90 -13.08
CA THR A 71 25.82 6.65 -11.91
C THR A 71 25.95 5.15 -11.65
N ALA A 72 26.75 4.78 -10.63
CA ALA A 72 26.84 3.42 -10.11
C ALA A 72 25.48 2.83 -9.74
N SER A 73 24.53 3.67 -9.38
CA SER A 73 23.21 3.27 -8.91
C SER A 73 22.20 3.24 -10.06
N PRO A 74 21.41 2.14 -10.23
CA PRO A 74 20.40 2.04 -11.28
C PRO A 74 19.18 2.91 -10.96
N VAL A 75 18.96 3.97 -11.70
CA VAL A 75 17.80 4.86 -11.56
C VAL A 75 16.89 4.72 -12.78
N VAL A 76 15.62 4.40 -12.54
CA VAL A 76 14.58 4.41 -13.55
C VAL A 76 13.80 5.71 -13.41
N THR A 77 13.86 6.56 -14.41
CA THR A 77 13.14 7.84 -14.43
C THR A 77 11.83 7.73 -15.20
N LEU A 78 10.74 8.15 -14.56
CA LEU A 78 9.45 8.42 -15.19
C LEU A 78 9.35 9.91 -15.47
N ASP A 79 9.41 10.28 -16.73
CA ASP A 79 9.27 11.65 -17.15
C ASP A 79 7.82 12.16 -17.05
N ARG A 80 7.65 13.47 -17.09
CA ARG A 80 6.35 14.12 -17.03
C ARG A 80 5.39 13.67 -18.13
N ALA A 81 5.91 13.43 -19.36
CA ALA A 81 5.09 12.99 -20.48
C ALA A 81 4.48 11.62 -20.21
N THR A 82 5.27 10.68 -19.69
CA THR A 82 4.81 9.35 -19.27
C THR A 82 3.72 9.42 -18.20
N ILE A 83 3.92 10.26 -17.18
CA ILE A 83 2.93 10.47 -16.11
C ILE A 83 1.64 11.05 -16.69
N THR A 84 1.75 12.09 -17.52
CA THR A 84 0.62 12.79 -18.14
C THR A 84 -0.15 11.88 -19.09
N ASN A 85 0.53 11.15 -19.98
CA ASN A 85 -0.11 10.29 -20.97
C ASN A 85 -0.76 9.04 -20.36
N SER A 86 -0.39 8.65 -19.13
CA SER A 86 -1.04 7.56 -18.41
C SER A 86 -2.53 7.83 -18.11
N GLY A 87 -2.95 9.11 -18.13
CA GLY A 87 -4.32 9.49 -17.75
C GLY A 87 -4.68 9.25 -16.28
N LYS A 88 -3.73 8.84 -15.47
CA LYS A 88 -3.97 8.51 -14.05
C LYS A 88 -3.92 9.78 -13.21
N PRO A 89 -4.97 10.08 -12.43
CA PRO A 89 -5.02 11.27 -11.58
C PRO A 89 -4.26 11.09 -10.24
N VAL A 90 -3.69 9.91 -9.98
CA VAL A 90 -2.96 9.57 -8.74
C VAL A 90 -1.63 8.92 -9.09
N LEU A 91 -0.55 9.38 -8.44
CA LEU A 91 0.80 8.81 -8.64
C LEU A 91 0.89 7.34 -8.23
N GLY A 92 0.15 6.91 -7.21
CA GLY A 92 0.09 5.51 -6.81
C GLY A 92 -0.38 4.59 -7.94
N ASP A 93 -1.38 5.03 -8.73
CA ASP A 93 -1.87 4.28 -9.89
C ASP A 93 -0.82 4.19 -11.02
N VAL A 94 0.01 5.23 -11.19
CA VAL A 94 1.12 5.24 -12.17
C VAL A 94 2.23 4.30 -11.73
N LEU A 95 2.67 4.45 -10.47
CA LEU A 95 3.82 3.71 -9.95
C LEU A 95 3.55 2.21 -9.81
N GLN A 96 2.33 1.80 -9.46
CA GLN A 96 1.97 0.38 -9.39
C GLN A 96 2.03 -0.35 -10.75
N GLN A 97 2.12 0.39 -11.88
CA GLN A 97 2.34 -0.20 -13.19
C GLN A 97 3.82 -0.53 -13.45
N MET A 98 4.74 -0.04 -12.63
CA MET A 98 6.18 -0.35 -12.76
C MET A 98 6.44 -1.80 -12.35
N PRO A 99 7.27 -2.55 -13.12
CA PRO A 99 7.58 -3.94 -12.83
C PRO A 99 8.26 -4.16 -11.47
N SER A 100 9.09 -3.24 -11.02
CA SER A 100 9.80 -3.29 -9.73
C SER A 100 8.90 -3.05 -8.51
N ILE A 101 7.66 -2.55 -8.70
CA ILE A 101 6.70 -2.31 -7.62
C ILE A 101 5.75 -3.51 -7.51
N SER A 102 5.76 -4.19 -6.37
CA SER A 102 5.03 -5.44 -6.14
C SER A 102 4.73 -5.66 -4.65
N GLY A 103 4.05 -6.75 -4.34
CA GLY A 103 3.70 -7.08 -2.95
C GLY A 103 2.59 -6.18 -2.40
N ASN A 104 2.82 -5.58 -1.24
CA ASN A 104 1.81 -4.85 -0.46
C ASN A 104 1.71 -3.35 -0.81
N ALA A 105 2.01 -2.93 -2.05
CA ALA A 105 1.77 -1.57 -2.51
C ALA A 105 0.26 -1.24 -2.50
N THR A 106 -0.11 -0.02 -2.11
CA THR A 106 -1.51 0.40 -2.06
C THR A 106 -1.80 1.58 -2.97
N ASN A 107 -3.04 1.65 -3.44
CA ASN A 107 -3.64 2.77 -4.15
C ASN A 107 -5.14 2.85 -3.80
N PRO A 108 -5.89 3.86 -4.24
CA PRO A 108 -7.32 3.94 -3.94
C PRO A 108 -8.15 2.74 -4.38
N GLN A 109 -7.68 1.98 -5.33
CA GLN A 109 -8.38 0.84 -5.90
C GLN A 109 -8.25 -0.42 -5.03
N ASN A 110 -7.09 -0.65 -4.43
CA ASN A 110 -6.82 -1.83 -3.60
C ASN A 110 -6.81 -1.56 -2.10
N ASN A 111 -6.89 -0.30 -1.69
CA ASN A 111 -6.95 0.09 -0.28
C ASN A 111 -8.42 0.17 0.18
N SER A 112 -9.13 -0.94 0.06
CA SER A 112 -10.51 -1.09 0.54
C SER A 112 -10.54 -1.86 1.86
N ASN A 113 -11.47 -1.48 2.73
CA ASN A 113 -11.70 -2.18 3.98
C ASN A 113 -12.63 -3.37 3.74
N GLY A 114 -12.17 -4.46 3.33
CA GLY A 114 -13.03 -5.63 3.00
C GLY A 114 -12.23 -6.87 2.61
N GLY A 115 -10.98 -6.95 3.06
CA GLY A 115 -10.19 -8.16 2.91
C GLY A 115 -9.53 -8.32 1.54
N GLY A 116 -8.98 -7.26 0.99
CA GLY A 116 -7.97 -7.37 -0.06
C GLY A 116 -6.74 -8.11 0.48
N VAL A 117 -6.20 -9.03 -0.30
CA VAL A 117 -5.07 -9.91 0.10
C VAL A 117 -3.80 -9.15 0.51
N ALA A 118 -3.74 -7.85 0.32
CA ALA A 118 -2.50 -7.08 0.45
C ALA A 118 -2.60 -5.78 1.24
N SER A 119 -3.73 -5.51 1.89
CA SER A 119 -3.84 -4.28 2.70
C SER A 119 -3.20 -4.48 4.07
N PRO A 120 -2.31 -3.59 4.53
CA PRO A 120 -1.81 -3.64 5.90
C PRO A 120 -2.99 -3.63 6.88
N LEU A 121 -3.00 -4.54 7.84
CA LEU A 121 -4.13 -4.75 8.77
C LEU A 121 -4.59 -3.49 9.51
N LEU A 122 -3.65 -2.58 9.84
CA LEU A 122 -3.92 -1.36 10.61
C LEU A 122 -4.23 -0.13 9.75
N GLU A 123 -4.13 -0.23 8.41
CA GLU A 123 -4.24 0.90 7.49
C GLU A 123 -5.18 0.61 6.32
N ALA A 124 -5.93 -0.48 6.39
CA ALA A 124 -6.90 -0.86 5.37
C ALA A 124 -8.03 0.17 5.28
N GLY A 125 -8.34 0.63 4.07
CA GLY A 125 -9.45 1.54 3.83
C GLY A 125 -9.16 3.02 4.06
N ASP A 126 -7.99 3.40 4.56
CA ASP A 126 -7.63 4.80 4.81
C ASP A 126 -7.46 5.65 3.53
N GLY A 127 -7.50 5.02 2.37
CA GLY A 127 -7.37 5.67 1.07
C GLY A 127 -5.95 6.10 0.70
N ALA A 128 -4.93 5.79 1.51
CA ALA A 128 -3.55 6.15 1.23
C ALA A 128 -2.94 5.35 0.07
N SER A 129 -2.04 5.98 -0.66
CA SER A 129 -1.27 5.37 -1.75
C SER A 129 0.17 5.19 -1.31
N ARG A 130 0.64 3.94 -1.23
CA ARG A 130 2.00 3.60 -0.76
C ARG A 130 2.71 2.69 -1.75
N VAL A 131 4.03 2.84 -1.85
CA VAL A 131 4.87 2.03 -2.75
C VAL A 131 5.63 0.95 -1.99
N SER A 132 5.83 -0.19 -2.67
CA SER A 132 6.64 -1.30 -2.19
C SER A 132 7.55 -1.78 -3.32
N LEU A 133 8.85 -1.48 -3.22
CA LEU A 133 9.84 -1.91 -4.20
C LEU A 133 10.21 -3.37 -3.96
N ARG A 134 10.27 -4.15 -5.05
CA ARG A 134 10.67 -5.56 -5.06
C ARG A 134 9.88 -6.46 -4.09
N GLY A 135 8.68 -6.02 -3.69
CA GLY A 135 7.85 -6.76 -2.74
C GLY A 135 8.34 -6.78 -1.30
N LEU A 136 9.36 -5.97 -0.96
CA LEU A 136 9.95 -5.93 0.38
C LEU A 136 9.05 -5.26 1.43
N GLY A 137 7.95 -4.66 1.00
CA GLY A 137 6.99 -3.97 1.86
C GLY A 137 7.16 -2.46 1.87
N ILE A 138 6.09 -1.77 2.24
CA ILE A 138 6.02 -0.29 2.24
C ILE A 138 7.01 0.35 3.23
N ASN A 139 7.31 -0.32 4.34
CA ASN A 139 8.24 0.17 5.37
C ASN A 139 9.73 0.03 4.97
N ARG A 140 10.04 -0.65 3.85
CA ARG A 140 11.39 -0.84 3.33
C ARG A 140 11.63 -0.11 2.01
N THR A 141 10.73 0.82 1.67
CA THR A 141 10.82 1.70 0.49
C THR A 141 10.76 3.15 0.95
N LEU A 142 11.83 3.89 0.72
CA LEU A 142 11.91 5.29 1.13
C LEU A 142 11.28 6.20 0.08
N VAL A 143 10.42 7.13 0.51
CA VAL A 143 9.82 8.15 -0.36
C VAL A 143 10.42 9.51 -0.05
N LEU A 144 10.88 10.20 -1.09
CA LEU A 144 11.48 11.52 -1.03
C LEU A 144 10.74 12.52 -1.93
N VAL A 145 10.79 13.78 -1.57
CA VAL A 145 10.41 14.93 -2.42
C VAL A 145 11.60 15.88 -2.48
N ASN A 146 12.11 16.14 -3.69
CA ASN A 146 13.34 16.93 -3.91
C ASN A 146 14.52 16.44 -3.05
N GLY A 147 14.65 15.12 -2.83
CA GLY A 147 15.68 14.52 -1.98
C GLY A 147 15.43 14.59 -0.48
N GLN A 148 14.33 15.22 -0.03
CA GLN A 148 13.94 15.30 1.38
C GLN A 148 12.93 14.21 1.73
N ARG A 149 13.13 13.54 2.88
CA ARG A 149 12.24 12.47 3.36
C ARG A 149 10.81 12.98 3.55
N MET A 150 9.83 12.24 3.02
CA MET A 150 8.44 12.42 3.40
C MET A 150 8.20 11.81 4.79
N ALA A 151 7.61 12.60 5.67
CA ALA A 151 7.29 12.12 7.01
C ALA A 151 6.13 11.10 7.02
N ASN A 152 5.17 11.29 6.14
CA ASN A 152 4.13 10.31 5.81
C ASN A 152 4.32 9.90 4.34
N PRO A 153 4.65 8.64 4.04
CA PRO A 153 4.90 8.17 2.67
C PRO A 153 3.63 7.99 1.84
N ASP A 154 2.55 8.70 2.15
CA ASP A 154 1.33 8.70 1.34
C ASP A 154 1.49 9.57 0.09
N LEU A 155 1.51 8.94 -1.06
CA LEU A 155 1.66 9.61 -2.37
C LEU A 155 0.49 10.52 -2.72
N ASN A 156 -0.63 10.43 -2.01
CA ASN A 156 -1.77 11.34 -2.20
C ASN A 156 -1.42 12.80 -1.88
N LEU A 157 -0.36 13.03 -1.10
CA LEU A 157 0.16 14.38 -0.81
C LEU A 157 0.75 15.08 -2.05
N ILE A 158 1.10 14.32 -3.09
CA ILE A 158 1.84 14.81 -4.26
C ILE A 158 0.95 14.76 -5.50
N PRO A 159 0.38 15.90 -5.97
CA PRO A 159 -0.35 15.94 -7.23
C PRO A 159 0.57 15.67 -8.44
N PRO A 160 0.14 14.88 -9.43
CA PRO A 160 0.95 14.60 -10.62
C PRO A 160 1.41 15.86 -11.36
N GLU A 161 0.63 16.94 -11.34
CA GLU A 161 0.90 18.16 -12.07
C GLU A 161 2.08 18.98 -11.52
N MET A 162 2.41 18.80 -10.24
CA MET A 162 3.58 19.46 -9.65
C MET A 162 4.89 18.72 -9.93
N ILE A 163 4.82 17.51 -10.50
CA ILE A 163 5.99 16.66 -10.76
C ILE A 163 6.65 17.05 -12.09
N ASP A 164 7.96 17.15 -12.07
CA ASP A 164 8.80 17.20 -13.26
C ASP A 164 9.15 15.78 -13.71
N ARG A 165 9.67 14.97 -12.79
CA ARG A 165 9.96 13.56 -13.00
C ARG A 165 9.91 12.78 -11.68
N VAL A 166 9.81 11.47 -11.77
CA VAL A 166 9.98 10.55 -10.64
C VAL A 166 11.19 9.67 -10.88
N ASP A 167 12.15 9.72 -9.99
CA ASP A 167 13.34 8.88 -10.02
C ASP A 167 13.12 7.70 -9.07
N VAL A 168 13.18 6.48 -9.58
CA VAL A 168 13.07 5.24 -8.84
C VAL A 168 14.43 4.56 -8.80
N LEU A 169 15.07 4.60 -7.64
CA LEU A 169 16.32 3.92 -7.35
C LEU A 169 16.00 2.54 -6.75
N ALA A 170 16.20 1.48 -7.51
CA ALA A 170 15.86 0.14 -7.10
C ALA A 170 17.08 -0.63 -6.51
N GLU A 171 17.77 -0.02 -5.54
CA GLU A 171 18.85 -0.63 -4.76
C GLU A 171 18.85 -0.16 -3.31
N GLY A 172 19.58 -0.88 -2.45
CA GLY A 172 19.75 -0.47 -1.05
C GLY A 172 20.59 0.81 -0.92
N ALA A 173 19.98 1.88 -0.41
CA ALA A 173 20.59 3.20 -0.31
C ALA A 173 20.61 3.77 1.12
N SER A 174 20.67 2.90 2.13
CA SER A 174 20.67 3.33 3.55
C SER A 174 21.88 4.18 3.92
N THR A 175 23.01 4.02 3.25
CA THR A 175 24.21 4.84 3.46
C THR A 175 23.97 6.28 3.03
N VAL A 176 23.24 6.51 1.94
CA VAL A 176 22.92 7.85 1.41
C VAL A 176 21.76 8.49 2.16
N TYR A 177 20.65 7.75 2.38
CA TYR A 177 19.38 8.32 2.87
C TYR A 177 18.95 7.86 4.27
N GLY A 178 19.72 6.97 4.91
CA GLY A 178 19.41 6.42 6.24
C GLY A 178 18.40 5.27 6.21
N SER A 179 17.69 5.11 7.31
CA SER A 179 16.68 4.05 7.51
C SER A 179 15.64 4.00 6.39
N ASP A 180 15.06 2.80 6.16
CA ASP A 180 13.93 2.51 5.26
C ASP A 180 14.30 2.39 3.76
N ALA A 181 15.50 2.82 3.34
CA ALA A 181 15.98 2.69 1.98
C ALA A 181 16.61 1.30 1.71
N ILE A 182 15.87 0.22 2.02
CA ILE A 182 16.33 -1.17 1.84
C ILE A 182 16.02 -1.67 0.42
N GLY A 183 14.74 -1.64 0.04
CA GLY A 183 14.29 -2.04 -1.30
C GLY A 183 14.59 -0.99 -2.35
N GLY A 184 14.82 0.24 -1.92
CA GLY A 184 15.13 1.37 -2.76
C GLY A 184 14.49 2.67 -2.32
N VAL A 185 14.54 3.64 -3.23
CA VAL A 185 14.07 5.01 -3.01
C VAL A 185 13.18 5.45 -4.18
N VAL A 186 12.08 6.11 -3.88
CA VAL A 186 11.24 6.82 -4.87
C VAL A 186 11.32 8.31 -4.59
N ASN A 187 11.97 9.06 -5.47
CA ASN A 187 12.22 10.48 -5.30
C ASN A 187 11.41 11.29 -6.32
N PHE A 188 10.51 12.13 -5.82
CA PHE A 188 9.68 13.02 -6.61
C PHE A 188 10.39 14.36 -6.80
N ILE A 189 10.81 14.64 -8.04
CA ILE A 189 11.42 15.91 -8.41
C ILE A 189 10.30 16.85 -8.86
N LEU A 190 10.20 17.99 -8.17
CA LEU A 190 9.12 18.95 -8.38
C LEU A 190 9.48 19.99 -9.44
N ARG A 191 8.46 20.52 -10.09
CA ARG A 191 8.58 21.63 -11.04
C ARG A 191 8.90 22.92 -10.31
N LYS A 192 10.09 23.47 -10.55
CA LYS A 192 10.53 24.72 -9.93
C LYS A 192 10.28 25.92 -10.85
N ASP A 193 10.36 25.70 -12.17
CA ASP A 193 10.29 26.79 -13.16
C ASP A 193 9.00 26.65 -13.99
N PHE A 194 7.96 27.32 -13.54
CA PHE A 194 6.69 27.37 -14.24
C PHE A 194 6.24 28.82 -14.42
N LYS A 195 5.94 29.22 -15.65
CA LYS A 195 5.39 30.53 -15.99
C LYS A 195 4.00 30.39 -16.57
N GLY A 196 3.06 31.23 -16.12
CA GLY A 196 1.68 31.25 -16.55
C GLY A 196 0.76 30.45 -15.65
N ALA A 197 -0.37 30.05 -16.19
CA ALA A 197 -1.36 29.22 -15.50
C ALA A 197 -1.76 28.02 -16.36
N GLN A 198 -2.11 26.91 -15.70
CA GLN A 198 -2.61 25.70 -16.35
C GLN A 198 -3.82 25.22 -15.58
N PHE A 199 -4.91 24.96 -16.28
CA PHE A 199 -6.10 24.35 -15.73
C PHE A 199 -6.40 23.04 -16.45
N SER A 200 -6.67 21.97 -15.70
CA SER A 200 -6.99 20.67 -16.27
C SER A 200 -8.28 20.11 -15.65
N LEU A 201 -9.10 19.50 -16.48
CA LEU A 201 -10.29 18.74 -16.08
C LEU A 201 -10.11 17.30 -16.54
N ASN A 202 -10.49 16.35 -15.68
CA ASN A 202 -10.47 14.93 -16.00
C ASN A 202 -11.78 14.26 -15.58
N ASP A 203 -12.25 13.35 -16.40
CA ASP A 203 -13.41 12.46 -16.13
C ASP A 203 -13.13 11.06 -16.68
N GLY A 204 -13.63 10.04 -16.01
CA GLY A 204 -13.51 8.67 -16.47
C GLY A 204 -14.54 7.76 -15.84
N ILE A 205 -14.84 6.66 -16.54
CA ILE A 205 -15.87 5.71 -16.15
C ILE A 205 -15.56 4.30 -16.66
N SER A 206 -15.91 3.27 -15.88
CA SER A 206 -15.78 1.88 -16.34
C SER A 206 -16.82 1.54 -17.42
N SER A 207 -16.55 0.48 -18.20
CA SER A 207 -17.51 -0.06 -19.17
C SER A 207 -18.79 -0.61 -18.53
N HIS A 208 -18.83 -0.74 -17.20
CA HIS A 208 -20.00 -1.15 -16.42
C HIS A 208 -20.88 0.04 -15.99
N GLY A 209 -20.49 1.29 -16.32
CA GLY A 209 -21.20 2.50 -15.94
C GLY A 209 -21.05 2.86 -14.46
N ASP A 210 -19.95 2.42 -13.83
CA ASP A 210 -19.59 2.72 -12.44
C ASP A 210 -18.13 3.13 -12.29
N ALA A 211 -17.61 3.22 -11.06
CA ALA A 211 -16.24 3.62 -10.76
C ALA A 211 -15.87 4.97 -11.36
N GLN A 212 -16.78 5.91 -11.39
CA GLN A 212 -16.52 7.22 -11.98
C GLN A 212 -15.42 7.94 -11.21
N ARG A 213 -14.51 8.56 -11.96
CA ARG A 213 -13.41 9.40 -11.43
C ARG A 213 -13.49 10.75 -12.09
N ARG A 214 -13.50 11.81 -11.27
CA ARG A 214 -13.57 13.20 -11.73
C ARG A 214 -12.61 14.05 -10.95
N GLY A 215 -12.04 15.02 -11.62
CA GLY A 215 -11.15 15.94 -10.94
C GLY A 215 -10.84 17.17 -11.76
N PHE A 216 -10.22 18.11 -11.07
CA PHE A 216 -9.61 19.27 -11.69
C PHE A 216 -8.28 19.59 -11.02
N ASN A 217 -7.42 20.23 -11.77
CA ASN A 217 -6.16 20.77 -11.29
C ASN A 217 -5.98 22.20 -11.78
N LEU A 218 -5.52 23.09 -10.92
CA LEU A 218 -5.07 24.42 -11.22
C LEU A 218 -3.62 24.58 -10.76
N THR A 219 -2.71 24.93 -11.67
CA THR A 219 -1.32 25.25 -11.36
C THR A 219 -1.00 26.61 -11.95
N ALA A 220 -0.43 27.49 -11.15
CA ALA A 220 0.02 28.81 -11.60
C ALA A 220 1.41 29.10 -11.04
N GLY A 221 2.20 29.86 -11.77
CA GLY A 221 3.52 30.22 -11.34
C GLY A 221 4.10 31.40 -12.10
N ASN A 222 5.13 31.98 -11.51
CA ASN A 222 5.93 33.01 -12.14
C ASN A 222 7.40 32.85 -11.75
N THR A 223 8.28 33.06 -12.72
CA THR A 223 9.72 32.96 -12.52
C THR A 223 10.34 34.26 -13.07
N GLY A 224 10.96 35.05 -12.18
CA GLY A 224 11.76 36.21 -12.50
C GLY A 224 13.25 35.92 -12.46
N GLU A 225 14.08 36.94 -12.49
CA GLU A 225 15.54 36.80 -12.43
C GLU A 225 16.00 36.22 -11.08
N ASN A 226 15.41 36.69 -9.97
CA ASN A 226 15.81 36.34 -8.61
C ASN A 226 14.80 35.45 -7.87
N TYR A 227 13.67 35.08 -8.48
CA TYR A 227 12.67 34.30 -7.77
C TYR A 227 11.94 33.32 -8.68
N SER A 228 11.46 32.25 -8.09
CA SER A 228 10.46 31.38 -8.68
C SER A 228 9.39 31.08 -7.63
N ILE A 229 8.13 31.16 -8.03
CA ILE A 229 6.99 30.75 -7.22
C ILE A 229 6.03 29.92 -8.08
N VAL A 230 5.67 28.76 -7.61
CA VAL A 230 4.69 27.86 -8.24
C VAL A 230 3.71 27.42 -7.18
N GLY A 231 2.42 27.51 -7.45
CA GLY A 231 1.37 27.02 -6.54
C GLY A 231 0.27 26.34 -7.30
N GLY A 232 -0.53 25.53 -6.61
CA GLY A 232 -1.64 24.85 -7.23
C GLY A 232 -2.61 24.22 -6.25
N LEU A 233 -3.77 23.87 -6.83
CA LEU A 233 -4.86 23.15 -6.19
C LEU A 233 -5.22 21.96 -7.06
N ASP A 234 -5.42 20.80 -6.43
CA ASP A 234 -5.85 19.57 -7.08
C ASP A 234 -7.05 19.00 -6.33
N TYR A 235 -8.06 18.61 -7.05
CA TYR A 235 -9.23 17.91 -6.50
C TYR A 235 -9.54 16.68 -7.33
N ASN A 236 -9.65 15.54 -6.68
CA ASN A 236 -10.07 14.29 -7.31
C ASN A 236 -11.12 13.58 -6.45
N LYS A 237 -12.13 13.02 -7.13
CA LYS A 237 -13.20 12.23 -6.53
C LYS A 237 -13.31 10.89 -7.25
N TYR A 238 -13.34 9.81 -6.50
CA TYR A 238 -13.59 8.43 -6.95
C TYR A 238 -14.89 7.96 -6.33
N ASP A 239 -15.79 7.44 -7.15
CA ASP A 239 -17.03 6.84 -6.66
C ASP A 239 -16.78 5.37 -6.26
N ALA A 240 -17.48 4.91 -5.22
CA ALA A 240 -17.42 3.54 -4.78
C ALA A 240 -17.91 2.55 -5.85
N THR A 241 -17.38 1.34 -5.81
CA THR A 241 -17.86 0.23 -6.63
C THR A 241 -18.17 -0.98 -5.75
N LEU A 242 -19.42 -1.42 -5.74
CA LEU A 242 -19.84 -2.61 -5.02
C LEU A 242 -19.29 -3.89 -5.67
N ALA A 243 -18.90 -4.85 -4.86
CA ALA A 243 -18.48 -6.18 -5.31
C ALA A 243 -19.57 -6.90 -6.11
N ALA A 244 -20.86 -6.66 -5.79
CA ALA A 244 -22.00 -7.14 -6.57
C ALA A 244 -21.98 -6.77 -8.06
N ARG A 245 -21.29 -5.70 -8.43
CA ARG A 245 -21.19 -5.17 -9.80
C ARG A 245 -20.21 -5.95 -10.70
N ARG A 246 -19.46 -6.90 -10.16
CA ARG A 246 -18.52 -7.74 -10.92
C ARG A 246 -18.85 -9.21 -10.74
N LYS A 247 -18.80 -9.98 -11.85
CA LYS A 247 -19.10 -11.42 -11.82
C LYS A 247 -18.19 -12.19 -10.88
N PHE A 248 -16.93 -11.79 -10.76
CA PHE A 248 -15.93 -12.50 -9.97
C PHE A 248 -16.03 -12.21 -8.46
N SER A 249 -16.66 -11.09 -8.05
CA SER A 249 -16.73 -10.66 -6.64
C SER A 249 -18.15 -10.63 -6.06
N LYS A 250 -19.18 -10.85 -6.87
CA LYS A 250 -20.58 -10.82 -6.41
C LYS A 250 -20.93 -11.89 -5.38
N GLN A 251 -20.16 -12.95 -5.31
CA GLN A 251 -20.29 -14.06 -4.38
C GLN A 251 -18.91 -14.54 -3.99
N GLN A 252 -18.63 -14.65 -2.71
CA GLN A 252 -17.37 -15.22 -2.25
C GLN A 252 -17.33 -16.71 -2.62
N LEU A 253 -16.16 -17.15 -3.10
CA LEU A 253 -15.87 -18.54 -3.45
C LEU A 253 -14.67 -19.03 -2.64
N TYR A 254 -14.71 -20.28 -2.23
CA TYR A 254 -13.56 -20.95 -1.64
C TYR A 254 -13.41 -22.38 -2.13
N LEU A 255 -12.24 -22.94 -1.94
CA LEU A 255 -11.94 -24.31 -2.31
C LEU A 255 -12.22 -25.23 -1.11
N SER A 256 -13.17 -26.15 -1.25
CA SER A 256 -13.49 -27.16 -0.24
C SER A 256 -13.40 -28.54 -0.85
N SER A 257 -12.58 -29.40 -0.28
CA SER A 257 -12.37 -30.80 -0.75
C SER A 257 -12.12 -30.92 -2.26
N GLY A 258 -11.32 -29.96 -2.82
CA GLY A 258 -10.98 -29.94 -4.25
C GLY A 258 -12.05 -29.33 -5.17
N SER A 259 -13.20 -28.91 -4.64
CA SER A 259 -14.29 -28.29 -5.41
C SER A 259 -14.47 -26.82 -5.03
N VAL A 260 -14.75 -25.96 -6.01
CA VAL A 260 -15.09 -24.56 -5.78
C VAL A 260 -16.53 -24.47 -5.31
N VAL A 261 -16.71 -23.94 -4.10
CA VAL A 261 -18.04 -23.77 -3.48
C VAL A 261 -18.32 -22.29 -3.22
N ALA A 262 -19.60 -21.92 -3.29
CA ALA A 262 -20.03 -20.60 -2.88
C ALA A 262 -19.91 -20.47 -1.37
N ALA A 263 -19.14 -19.47 -0.92
CA ALA A 263 -19.04 -19.14 0.49
C ALA A 263 -20.15 -18.17 0.90
N GLY A 264 -20.48 -18.21 2.15
CA GLY A 264 -21.37 -17.27 2.80
C GLY A 264 -21.20 -17.33 4.31
N SER A 265 -21.61 -16.29 4.99
CA SER A 265 -21.59 -16.29 6.45
C SER A 265 -22.64 -17.28 6.99
N SER A 266 -22.26 -18.03 8.02
CA SER A 266 -23.19 -18.87 8.79
C SER A 266 -24.12 -18.02 9.68
N SER A 267 -23.77 -16.75 9.93
CA SER A 267 -24.65 -15.77 10.58
C SER A 267 -25.61 -15.23 9.53
N ILE A 268 -26.82 -15.73 9.51
CA ILE A 268 -27.89 -15.39 8.58
C ILE A 268 -28.98 -14.56 9.27
N PRO A 269 -29.73 -13.69 8.56
CA PRO A 269 -30.76 -12.84 9.19
C PRO A 269 -31.85 -13.63 9.90
N THR A 270 -32.12 -14.86 9.44
CA THR A 270 -33.11 -15.79 10.03
C THR A 270 -32.56 -16.60 11.21
N GLY A 271 -31.34 -16.30 11.67
CA GLY A 271 -30.69 -16.93 12.80
C GLY A 271 -30.11 -18.32 12.53
N ARG A 272 -28.98 -18.60 13.18
CA ARG A 272 -28.43 -19.94 13.37
C ARG A 272 -28.61 -20.25 14.87
N ILE A 273 -29.54 -21.11 15.18
CA ILE A 273 -30.02 -21.34 16.54
C ILE A 273 -29.69 -22.79 16.90
N GLN A 274 -28.74 -22.98 17.84
CA GLN A 274 -28.38 -24.30 18.32
C GLN A 274 -29.34 -24.75 19.41
N LEU A 275 -29.90 -25.94 19.29
CA LEU A 275 -30.86 -26.48 20.22
C LEU A 275 -30.51 -27.94 20.63
N PRO A 276 -30.90 -28.41 21.80
CA PRO A 276 -30.73 -29.81 22.23
C PRO A 276 -31.62 -30.77 21.46
N ALA A 277 -31.23 -32.05 21.45
CA ALA A 277 -31.97 -33.13 20.79
C ALA A 277 -33.45 -33.19 21.23
N SER A 278 -33.73 -32.92 22.50
CA SER A 278 -35.10 -32.90 23.03
C SER A 278 -36.04 -31.93 22.30
N ILE A 279 -35.51 -30.86 21.76
CA ILE A 279 -36.30 -29.87 21.01
C ILE A 279 -36.21 -30.13 19.51
N VAL A 280 -35.02 -30.41 18.97
CA VAL A 280 -34.83 -30.53 17.50
C VAL A 280 -35.38 -31.80 16.89
N ASN A 281 -35.66 -32.85 17.67
CA ASN A 281 -36.24 -34.07 17.18
C ASN A 281 -37.60 -33.86 16.50
N GLN A 282 -38.40 -32.88 16.93
CA GLN A 282 -39.66 -32.52 16.28
C GLN A 282 -39.50 -32.01 14.84
N TYR A 283 -38.32 -31.48 14.48
CA TYR A 283 -38.02 -31.01 13.14
C TYR A 283 -37.32 -32.07 12.27
N GLY A 284 -36.94 -33.23 12.84
CA GLY A 284 -36.19 -34.28 12.13
C GLY A 284 -34.74 -33.87 11.76
N CYS A 285 -34.14 -32.94 12.50
CA CYS A 285 -32.80 -32.46 12.21
C CYS A 285 -31.72 -33.49 12.52
N PRO A 286 -30.66 -33.61 11.69
CA PRO A 286 -29.48 -34.41 12.01
C PRO A 286 -28.79 -33.89 13.28
N ILE A 287 -28.68 -34.73 14.31
CA ILE A 287 -28.04 -34.39 15.58
C ILE A 287 -26.53 -34.64 15.47
N ASN A 288 -25.70 -33.66 15.89
CA ASN A 288 -24.25 -33.80 15.95
C ASN A 288 -23.80 -34.64 17.19
N SER A 289 -22.48 -34.90 17.27
CA SER A 289 -21.90 -35.68 18.37
C SER A 289 -22.08 -35.05 19.76
N SER A 290 -22.40 -33.77 19.86
CA SER A 290 -22.68 -33.04 21.09
C SER A 290 -24.16 -33.09 21.49
N GLY A 291 -24.99 -33.86 20.78
CA GLY A 291 -26.41 -33.98 21.08
C GLY A 291 -27.25 -32.76 20.71
N THR A 292 -26.78 -31.94 19.76
CA THR A 292 -27.44 -30.72 19.33
C THR A 292 -27.60 -30.64 17.80
N ALA A 293 -28.55 -29.82 17.33
CA ALA A 293 -28.63 -29.43 15.94
C ALA A 293 -28.96 -27.93 15.80
N ASN A 294 -28.80 -27.39 14.61
CA ASN A 294 -29.12 -25.99 14.31
C ASN A 294 -30.44 -25.88 13.57
N VAL A 295 -31.29 -24.96 13.98
CA VAL A 295 -32.48 -24.53 13.27
C VAL A 295 -32.38 -23.09 12.82
N THR A 296 -33.28 -22.68 11.94
CA THR A 296 -33.42 -21.29 11.44
C THR A 296 -34.89 -20.96 11.25
N LEU A 297 -35.24 -19.66 11.36
CA LEU A 297 -36.59 -19.19 11.08
C LEU A 297 -36.96 -19.47 9.61
N ALA A 298 -38.12 -20.05 9.37
CA ALA A 298 -38.60 -20.42 8.04
C ALA A 298 -39.82 -19.60 7.63
N GLN A 299 -40.70 -19.28 8.60
CA GLN A 299 -41.97 -18.60 8.38
C GLN A 299 -42.43 -17.90 9.68
N GLY A 300 -43.54 -17.23 9.64
CA GLY A 300 -44.16 -16.62 10.83
C GLY A 300 -43.32 -15.46 11.42
N ASP A 301 -43.60 -15.13 12.68
CA ASP A 301 -42.90 -14.08 13.42
C ASP A 301 -41.80 -14.61 14.37
N GLY A 302 -41.58 -15.92 14.40
CA GLY A 302 -40.59 -16.59 15.27
C GLY A 302 -41.06 -16.79 16.70
N SER A 303 -42.33 -16.53 17.02
CA SER A 303 -42.90 -16.72 18.37
C SER A 303 -43.31 -18.15 18.66
N ALA A 304 -43.45 -19.00 17.65
CA ALA A 304 -43.88 -20.39 17.77
C ALA A 304 -42.80 -21.38 17.29
N LEU A 305 -42.70 -22.53 17.92
CA LEU A 305 -41.78 -23.59 17.51
C LEU A 305 -42.02 -24.02 16.04
N GLY A 306 -43.26 -23.98 15.55
CA GLY A 306 -43.61 -24.34 14.17
C GLY A 306 -43.07 -23.35 13.10
N ASP A 307 -42.56 -22.24 13.50
CA ASP A 307 -41.98 -21.23 12.58
C ASP A 307 -40.57 -21.62 12.07
N TYR A 308 -39.95 -22.62 12.69
CA TYR A 308 -38.55 -23.00 12.45
C TYR A 308 -38.43 -24.31 11.65
N ARG A 309 -37.33 -24.46 11.00
CA ARG A 309 -36.89 -25.68 10.30
C ARG A 309 -35.43 -25.99 10.55
N CYS A 310 -35.01 -27.17 10.20
CA CYS A 310 -33.57 -27.51 10.20
C CYS A 310 -32.78 -26.55 9.32
N ARG A 311 -31.66 -26.09 9.84
CA ARG A 311 -30.72 -25.27 9.06
C ARG A 311 -29.95 -26.18 8.07
N LEU A 312 -29.94 -25.80 6.80
CA LEU A 312 -29.19 -26.48 5.75
C LEU A 312 -27.79 -25.84 5.60
N ALA A 313 -26.85 -26.57 5.02
CA ALA A 313 -25.52 -26.05 4.68
C ALA A 313 -25.57 -24.88 3.67
N SER A 314 -26.62 -24.85 2.83
CA SER A 314 -26.91 -23.79 1.87
C SER A 314 -27.48 -22.51 2.51
N ASP A 315 -27.91 -22.56 3.78
CA ASP A 315 -28.39 -21.37 4.48
C ASP A 315 -27.20 -20.48 4.88
N THR A 316 -26.78 -19.68 3.96
CA THR A 316 -25.65 -18.75 4.10
C THR A 316 -26.02 -17.36 3.64
N TYR A 317 -25.39 -16.34 4.25
CA TYR A 317 -25.59 -14.96 3.88
C TYR A 317 -24.46 -14.47 2.98
N ASN A 318 -24.81 -13.96 1.80
CA ASN A 318 -23.84 -13.39 0.88
C ASN A 318 -23.44 -11.97 1.29
N TYR A 319 -22.49 -11.84 2.18
CA TYR A 319 -21.97 -10.57 2.65
C TYR A 319 -21.06 -9.89 1.62
N ALA A 320 -20.37 -10.66 0.76
CA ALA A 320 -19.39 -10.14 -0.20
C ALA A 320 -20.02 -9.14 -1.18
N ALA A 321 -21.28 -9.37 -1.58
CA ALA A 321 -21.97 -8.50 -2.54
C ALA A 321 -22.12 -7.04 -2.07
N LEU A 322 -22.14 -6.81 -0.75
CA LEU A 322 -22.34 -5.50 -0.12
C LEU A 322 -21.04 -4.74 0.10
N ASN A 323 -19.89 -5.40 0.03
CA ASN A 323 -18.59 -4.78 0.24
C ASN A 323 -18.17 -3.93 -0.96
N TYR A 324 -17.35 -2.90 -0.74
CA TYR A 324 -16.76 -2.12 -1.83
C TYR A 324 -15.50 -2.78 -2.36
N ILE A 325 -15.45 -3.05 -3.68
CA ILE A 325 -14.24 -3.49 -4.37
C ILE A 325 -13.31 -2.30 -4.70
N GLN A 326 -13.85 -1.10 -4.79
CA GLN A 326 -13.15 0.17 -4.82
C GLN A 326 -13.81 1.11 -3.82
N THR A 327 -13.04 1.70 -2.92
CA THR A 327 -13.54 2.67 -1.95
C THR A 327 -13.95 3.98 -2.61
N ALA A 328 -14.95 4.65 -2.05
CA ALA A 328 -15.18 6.05 -2.35
C ALA A 328 -14.02 6.89 -1.80
N GLN A 329 -13.50 7.82 -2.59
CA GLN A 329 -12.44 8.72 -2.16
C GLN A 329 -12.67 10.14 -2.68
N LYS A 330 -12.43 11.13 -1.82
CA LYS A 330 -12.28 12.55 -2.20
C LYS A 330 -10.91 13.01 -1.73
N ARG A 331 -10.16 13.64 -2.60
CA ARG A 331 -8.84 14.16 -2.31
C ARG A 331 -8.75 15.62 -2.71
N THR A 332 -8.24 16.44 -1.82
CA THR A 332 -7.94 17.86 -2.07
C THR A 332 -6.50 18.12 -1.70
N ASN A 333 -5.72 18.65 -2.64
CA ASN A 333 -4.33 19.02 -2.41
C ASN A 333 -4.15 20.51 -2.67
N GLY A 334 -3.30 21.13 -1.86
CA GLY A 334 -2.75 22.46 -2.10
C GLY A 334 -1.23 22.43 -1.95
N PHE A 335 -0.52 23.14 -2.82
CA PHE A 335 0.93 23.26 -2.72
C PHE A 335 1.44 24.63 -3.11
N VAL A 336 2.56 25.01 -2.52
CA VAL A 336 3.34 26.21 -2.88
C VAL A 336 4.81 25.86 -2.84
N LEU A 337 5.52 26.15 -3.94
CA LEU A 337 6.97 26.01 -4.08
C LEU A 337 7.53 27.39 -4.34
N GLY A 338 8.44 27.84 -3.51
CA GLY A 338 9.05 29.15 -3.65
C GLY A 338 10.57 29.10 -3.51
N SER A 339 11.27 29.90 -4.31
CA SER A 339 12.69 30.15 -4.14
C SER A 339 13.01 31.61 -4.41
N PHE A 340 14.01 32.13 -3.70
CA PHE A 340 14.48 33.50 -3.86
C PHE A 340 16.01 33.54 -3.76
N ASN A 341 16.66 34.10 -4.79
CA ASN A 341 18.08 34.32 -4.83
C ASN A 341 18.40 35.65 -4.15
N PHE A 342 18.93 35.60 -2.93
CA PHE A 342 19.37 36.79 -2.18
C PHE A 342 20.62 37.37 -2.82
N THR A 343 21.51 36.49 -3.29
CA THR A 343 22.72 36.80 -4.05
C THR A 343 22.93 35.71 -5.09
N ASP A 344 23.93 35.85 -5.97
CA ASP A 344 24.34 34.81 -6.90
C ASP A 344 24.78 33.50 -6.21
N SER A 345 25.20 33.61 -4.93
CA SER A 345 25.70 32.48 -4.13
C SER A 345 24.79 32.04 -3.00
N LEU A 346 23.61 32.66 -2.79
CA LEU A 346 22.70 32.33 -1.71
C LEU A 346 21.24 32.35 -2.17
N THR A 347 20.58 31.20 -2.07
CA THR A 347 19.16 31.01 -2.38
C THR A 347 18.40 30.52 -1.15
N GLY A 348 17.30 31.16 -0.80
CA GLY A 348 16.30 30.62 0.13
C GLY A 348 15.21 29.86 -0.62
N PHE A 349 14.63 28.84 0.00
CA PHE A 349 13.52 28.08 -0.57
C PHE A 349 12.49 27.68 0.48
N VAL A 350 11.24 27.50 0.02
CA VAL A 350 10.13 26.99 0.81
C VAL A 350 9.28 26.11 -0.07
N ASP A 351 9.06 24.85 0.36
CA ASP A 351 8.13 23.91 -0.24
C ASP A 351 7.06 23.57 0.80
N ALA A 352 5.80 23.86 0.53
CA ALA A 352 4.68 23.63 1.44
C ALA A 352 3.59 22.81 0.73
N PHE A 353 3.08 21.79 1.45
CA PHE A 353 2.07 20.85 0.93
C PHE A 353 0.97 20.66 1.96
N TYR A 354 -0.25 20.57 1.48
CA TYR A 354 -1.40 20.16 2.27
C TYR A 354 -2.24 19.16 1.47
N ASN A 355 -2.65 18.09 2.11
CA ASN A 355 -3.58 17.11 1.57
C ASN A 355 -4.69 16.84 2.56
N ARG A 356 -5.91 16.78 2.05
CA ARG A 356 -7.04 16.20 2.73
C ARG A 356 -7.60 15.06 1.89
N THR A 357 -7.52 13.84 2.42
CA THR A 357 -8.13 12.64 1.83
C THR A 357 -9.30 12.19 2.70
N VAL A 358 -10.47 12.06 2.09
CA VAL A 358 -11.65 11.43 2.71
C VAL A 358 -11.94 10.17 1.94
N SER A 359 -11.88 9.02 2.60
CA SER A 359 -12.22 7.72 2.01
C SER A 359 -13.29 7.02 2.84
N SER A 360 -14.05 6.13 2.22
CA SER A 360 -15.00 5.29 2.93
C SER A 360 -15.09 3.91 2.31
N GLY A 361 -14.98 2.89 3.17
CA GLY A 361 -15.26 1.50 2.88
C GLY A 361 -16.63 1.09 3.41
N GLN A 362 -17.19 0.03 2.87
CA GLN A 362 -18.45 -0.54 3.34
C GLN A 362 -18.33 -2.06 3.47
N ASP A 363 -18.79 -2.56 4.61
CA ASP A 363 -18.98 -3.98 4.88
C ASP A 363 -20.44 -4.31 5.12
N ALA A 364 -20.76 -5.60 5.02
CA ALA A 364 -22.08 -6.10 5.34
C ALA A 364 -22.47 -5.79 6.79
N PRO A 365 -23.77 -5.81 7.13
CA PRO A 365 -24.23 -5.67 8.50
C PRO A 365 -23.50 -6.61 9.47
N SER A 366 -23.37 -6.19 10.72
CA SER A 366 -22.64 -6.94 11.75
C SER A 366 -23.20 -8.36 11.96
N PRO A 367 -22.36 -9.40 11.98
CA PRO A 367 -22.72 -10.67 12.61
C PRO A 367 -22.73 -10.47 14.12
N VAL A 368 -23.70 -11.01 14.81
CA VAL A 368 -23.77 -10.94 16.27
C VAL A 368 -24.34 -12.24 16.82
N GLY A 369 -23.91 -12.60 18.02
CA GLY A 369 -24.44 -13.76 18.68
C GLY A 369 -23.99 -13.91 20.13
N THR A 370 -24.21 -15.09 20.68
CA THR A 370 -23.82 -15.42 22.06
C THR A 370 -22.31 -15.40 22.27
N GLY A 371 -21.53 -15.59 21.19
CA GLY A 371 -20.07 -15.45 21.21
C GLY A 371 -19.58 -14.04 21.52
N ASP A 372 -20.42 -13.04 21.25
CA ASP A 372 -20.15 -11.61 21.50
C ASP A 372 -20.64 -11.16 22.89
N GLY A 373 -21.13 -12.09 23.71
CA GLY A 373 -21.65 -11.81 25.04
C GLY A 373 -23.18 -11.61 25.13
N LEU A 374 -23.91 -11.75 24.02
CA LEU A 374 -25.38 -11.68 24.04
C LEU A 374 -25.96 -12.89 24.78
N ILE A 375 -26.94 -12.64 25.67
CA ILE A 375 -27.68 -13.68 26.39
C ILE A 375 -29.17 -13.56 26.07
N ILE A 376 -29.81 -14.65 25.67
CA ILE A 376 -31.25 -14.72 25.48
C ILE A 376 -31.81 -15.74 26.48
N TYR A 377 -32.42 -15.27 27.57
CA TYR A 377 -32.90 -16.12 28.63
C TYR A 377 -34.05 -17.01 28.20
N ALA A 378 -34.19 -18.20 28.83
CA ALA A 378 -35.23 -19.16 28.54
C ALA A 378 -36.65 -18.60 28.74
N ASN A 379 -36.81 -17.68 29.71
CA ASN A 379 -38.08 -17.02 30.04
C ASN A 379 -38.29 -15.68 29.30
N ASN A 380 -37.41 -15.30 28.37
CA ASN A 380 -37.63 -14.13 27.58
C ASN A 380 -38.85 -14.33 26.65
N PRO A 381 -39.83 -13.38 26.58
CA PRO A 381 -41.04 -13.52 25.78
C PRO A 381 -40.84 -13.81 24.30
N ILE A 382 -39.68 -13.42 23.75
CA ILE A 382 -39.32 -13.69 22.33
C ILE A 382 -38.74 -15.09 22.12
N ASN A 383 -38.45 -15.86 23.19
CA ASN A 383 -37.76 -17.14 23.13
C ASN A 383 -38.75 -18.31 23.26
N PRO A 384 -39.17 -18.92 22.12
CA PRO A 384 -40.14 -20.02 22.17
C PRO A 384 -39.53 -21.36 22.58
N PHE A 385 -38.21 -21.46 22.74
CA PHE A 385 -37.52 -22.72 22.93
C PHE A 385 -37.38 -23.17 24.39
N GLY A 386 -37.53 -22.27 25.35
CA GLY A 386 -37.42 -22.59 26.79
C GLY A 386 -36.01 -22.96 27.25
N VAL A 387 -34.96 -22.62 26.43
CA VAL A 387 -33.56 -22.79 26.79
C VAL A 387 -32.84 -21.43 26.70
N THR A 388 -31.81 -21.24 27.52
CA THR A 388 -31.02 -20.01 27.50
C THR A 388 -29.88 -20.10 26.50
N PHE A 389 -29.82 -19.09 25.59
CA PHE A 389 -28.70 -18.92 24.66
C PHE A 389 -27.64 -18.05 25.31
N SER A 390 -26.42 -18.58 25.43
CA SER A 390 -25.27 -17.89 26.00
C SER A 390 -23.98 -18.53 25.49
N GLN A 391 -22.85 -17.83 25.59
CA GLN A 391 -21.57 -18.36 25.17
C GLN A 391 -21.16 -19.63 25.93
N ASN A 392 -21.40 -19.61 27.25
CA ASN A 392 -21.09 -20.71 28.16
C ASN A 392 -22.34 -21.02 29.01
N ARG A 393 -22.33 -22.14 29.68
CA ARG A 393 -23.34 -22.41 30.69
C ARG A 393 -23.28 -21.36 31.78
N LEU A 394 -24.45 -20.81 32.20
CA LEU A 394 -24.51 -19.73 33.17
C LEU A 394 -24.00 -20.19 34.56
N PHE A 395 -24.16 -21.48 34.86
CA PHE A 395 -23.57 -22.11 36.05
C PHE A 395 -23.28 -23.61 35.82
N PRO A 396 -22.31 -24.18 36.53
CA PRO A 396 -21.95 -25.59 36.39
C PRO A 396 -23.16 -26.51 36.49
N GLY A 397 -23.34 -27.39 35.52
CA GLY A 397 -24.43 -28.38 35.54
C GLY A 397 -25.79 -27.91 35.04
N ASP A 398 -25.95 -26.63 34.64
CA ASP A 398 -27.20 -26.18 34.03
C ASP A 398 -27.37 -26.80 32.62
N PRO A 399 -28.32 -27.75 32.42
CA PRO A 399 -28.54 -28.40 31.14
C PRO A 399 -29.27 -27.50 30.13
N ASN A 400 -29.87 -26.38 30.59
CA ASN A 400 -30.75 -25.54 29.81
C ASN A 400 -30.08 -24.22 29.41
N SER A 401 -28.76 -24.09 29.54
CA SER A 401 -28.00 -22.92 29.10
C SER A 401 -26.76 -23.34 28.29
N GLY A 402 -26.08 -22.35 27.72
CA GLY A 402 -24.88 -22.54 26.89
C GLY A 402 -25.16 -22.98 25.45
N TYR A 403 -26.40 -22.86 24.98
CA TYR A 403 -26.73 -23.02 23.57
C TYR A 403 -26.38 -21.76 22.80
N THR A 404 -25.88 -21.90 21.56
CA THR A 404 -25.41 -20.79 20.79
C THR A 404 -26.49 -20.23 19.86
N PHE A 405 -26.48 -18.92 19.72
CA PHE A 405 -27.28 -18.17 18.77
C PHE A 405 -26.37 -17.23 17.97
N GLN A 406 -26.55 -17.16 16.65
CA GLN A 406 -25.89 -16.22 15.78
C GLN A 406 -26.86 -15.67 14.74
N THR A 407 -26.78 -14.40 14.45
CA THR A 407 -27.59 -13.75 13.42
C THR A 407 -26.79 -12.69 12.67
N ARG A 408 -27.32 -12.21 11.56
CA ARG A 408 -26.83 -11.06 10.82
C ARG A 408 -27.78 -9.89 11.03
N LEU A 409 -27.34 -8.82 11.72
CA LEU A 409 -28.18 -7.67 12.06
C LEU A 409 -28.46 -6.76 10.85
N THR A 410 -29.22 -7.25 9.89
CA THR A 410 -29.57 -6.48 8.67
C THR A 410 -30.37 -5.23 9.00
N GLY A 411 -31.14 -5.24 10.07
CA GLY A 411 -31.88 -4.07 10.58
C GLY A 411 -31.00 -2.91 11.04
N ALA A 412 -29.74 -3.19 11.47
CA ALA A 412 -28.78 -2.18 11.88
C ALA A 412 -28.13 -1.44 10.67
N GLY A 413 -28.25 -1.98 9.47
CA GLY A 413 -27.63 -1.45 8.27
C GLY A 413 -26.21 -1.95 8.04
N THR A 414 -25.64 -1.57 6.89
CA THR A 414 -24.23 -1.88 6.53
C THR A 414 -23.26 -1.09 7.41
N ARG A 415 -22.11 -1.70 7.75
CA ARG A 415 -21.03 -0.99 8.46
C ARG A 415 -20.30 -0.11 7.47
N VAL A 416 -20.01 1.14 7.85
CA VAL A 416 -19.28 2.07 7.00
C VAL A 416 -18.11 2.64 7.78
N HIS A 417 -16.91 2.36 7.27
CA HIS A 417 -15.64 2.85 7.80
C HIS A 417 -15.25 4.12 7.04
N SER A 418 -15.29 5.26 7.70
CA SER A 418 -14.98 6.56 7.10
C SER A 418 -13.68 7.10 7.68
N TYR A 419 -12.75 7.45 6.80
CA TYR A 419 -11.45 8.00 7.16
C TYR A 419 -11.34 9.43 6.63
N THR A 420 -10.92 10.34 7.49
CA THR A 420 -10.51 11.69 7.09
C THR A 420 -9.06 11.88 7.50
N THR A 421 -8.17 11.97 6.52
CA THR A 421 -6.74 12.18 6.75
C THR A 421 -6.34 13.55 6.26
N ASP A 422 -5.86 14.38 7.19
CA ASP A 422 -5.27 15.69 6.94
C ASP A 422 -3.75 15.58 7.12
N THR A 423 -2.98 15.91 6.09
CA THR A 423 -1.51 15.92 6.13
C THR A 423 -0.99 17.25 5.66
N GLY A 424 -0.18 17.89 6.49
CA GLY A 424 0.58 19.10 6.14
C GLY A 424 2.07 18.85 6.24
N GLN A 425 2.84 19.37 5.30
CA GLN A 425 4.30 19.35 5.33
C GLN A 425 4.84 20.68 4.83
N ILE A 426 5.82 21.24 5.55
CA ILE A 426 6.60 22.39 5.13
C ILE A 426 8.08 22.04 5.22
N ASN A 427 8.83 22.38 4.17
CA ASN A 427 10.26 22.27 4.09
C ASN A 427 10.81 23.65 3.71
N ALA A 428 11.68 24.22 4.51
CA ALA A 428 12.28 25.53 4.27
C ALA A 428 13.78 25.46 4.50
N GLY A 429 14.54 26.23 3.75
CA GLY A 429 15.98 26.20 3.89
C GLY A 429 16.73 27.23 3.07
N LEU A 430 18.02 27.17 3.22
CA LEU A 430 19.00 27.95 2.49
C LEU A 430 19.92 26.99 1.72
N ARG A 431 20.32 27.35 0.55
CA ARG A 431 21.37 26.70 -0.23
C ARG A 431 22.29 27.72 -0.81
N GLY A 432 23.53 27.36 -0.97
CA GLY A 432 24.52 28.31 -1.50
C GLY A 432 25.76 27.60 -2.01
N ASN A 433 26.68 28.40 -2.52
CA ASN A 433 27.99 27.96 -2.91
C ASN A 433 29.07 28.82 -2.21
N PHE A 434 30.25 28.22 -2.04
CA PHE A 434 31.43 28.88 -1.50
C PHE A 434 32.70 28.24 -2.10
N GLY A 435 33.83 28.78 -1.75
CA GLY A 435 35.14 28.33 -2.27
C GLY A 435 35.54 29.04 -3.58
N GLN A 436 36.73 28.69 -4.06
CA GLN A 436 37.23 29.21 -5.32
C GLN A 436 36.35 28.69 -6.46
N ASP A 437 35.92 29.57 -7.35
CA ASP A 437 35.02 29.28 -8.47
C ASP A 437 33.71 28.57 -8.11
N SER A 438 33.24 28.76 -6.85
CA SER A 438 32.03 28.13 -6.35
C SER A 438 32.11 26.59 -6.32
N SER A 439 33.29 26.02 -6.08
CA SER A 439 33.56 24.57 -6.09
C SER A 439 32.84 23.79 -4.99
N TRP A 440 32.38 24.46 -3.94
CA TRP A 440 31.57 23.86 -2.88
C TRP A 440 30.13 24.36 -2.88
N ILE A 441 29.20 23.45 -2.74
CA ILE A 441 27.77 23.72 -2.63
C ILE A 441 27.30 23.21 -1.28
N TRP A 442 26.40 23.94 -0.62
CA TRP A 442 25.81 23.53 0.66
C TRP A 442 24.30 23.75 0.67
N ASP A 443 23.61 22.99 1.48
CA ASP A 443 22.21 23.20 1.82
C ASP A 443 21.95 22.94 3.32
N ALA A 444 21.12 23.78 3.90
CA ALA A 444 20.62 23.65 5.26
C ALA A 444 19.10 23.76 5.22
N SER A 445 18.39 22.80 5.80
CA SER A 445 16.93 22.77 5.75
C SER A 445 16.31 22.35 7.08
N VAL A 446 15.09 22.81 7.29
CA VAL A 446 14.20 22.36 8.36
C VAL A 446 12.90 21.86 7.73
N ASN A 447 12.41 20.74 8.25
CA ASN A 447 11.16 20.12 7.80
C ASN A 447 10.25 19.93 9.01
N TYR A 448 8.98 20.28 8.84
CA TYR A 448 7.90 19.95 9.76
C TYR A 448 6.77 19.28 9.01
N SER A 449 6.29 18.18 9.53
CA SER A 449 5.11 17.51 9.00
C SER A 449 4.18 17.08 10.12
N HIS A 450 2.89 17.16 9.85
CA HIS A 450 1.83 16.72 10.75
C HIS A 450 0.76 15.97 9.94
N THR A 451 0.40 14.79 10.43
CA THR A 451 -0.72 13.99 9.89
C THR A 451 -1.71 13.74 11.00
N LYS A 452 -2.99 13.98 10.72
CA LYS A 452 -4.11 13.57 11.56
C LYS A 452 -5.07 12.71 10.74
N ARG A 453 -5.39 11.51 11.23
CA ARG A 453 -6.38 10.61 10.65
C ARG A 453 -7.50 10.37 11.66
N ASP A 454 -8.71 10.79 11.32
CA ASP A 454 -9.94 10.50 12.04
C ASP A 454 -10.64 9.33 11.32
N GLN A 455 -10.80 8.20 12.00
CA GLN A 455 -11.60 7.06 11.55
C GLN A 455 -12.91 7.03 12.34
N ARG A 456 -14.02 6.78 11.64
CA ARG A 456 -15.37 6.64 12.21
C ARG A 456 -16.03 5.43 11.60
N ASP A 457 -16.37 4.47 12.42
CA ASP A 457 -17.03 3.25 12.00
C ASP A 457 -18.50 3.30 12.42
N THR A 458 -19.39 3.48 11.45
CA THR A 458 -20.83 3.61 11.71
C THR A 458 -21.52 2.25 11.73
N ASN A 459 -22.62 2.15 12.48
CA ASN A 459 -23.44 0.95 12.62
C ASN A 459 -22.71 -0.21 13.31
N GLU A 460 -21.75 0.09 14.19
CA GLU A 460 -21.15 -0.90 15.09
C GLU A 460 -22.11 -1.21 16.24
N VAL A 461 -22.31 -2.50 16.47
CA VAL A 461 -23.29 -2.95 17.47
C VAL A 461 -22.75 -2.75 18.88
N ASP A 462 -23.51 -2.03 19.69
CA ASP A 462 -23.30 -1.88 21.14
C ASP A 462 -23.97 -3.06 21.86
N ILE A 463 -23.18 -3.99 22.38
CA ILE A 463 -23.71 -5.22 22.99
C ILE A 463 -24.61 -4.93 24.19
N PRO A 464 -24.27 -4.02 25.14
CA PRO A 464 -25.18 -3.67 26.23
C PRO A 464 -26.52 -3.12 25.77
N SER A 465 -26.55 -2.24 24.76
CA SER A 465 -27.81 -1.71 24.23
C SER A 465 -28.63 -2.74 23.47
N LEU A 466 -27.95 -3.65 22.73
CA LEU A 466 -28.63 -4.78 22.09
C LEU A 466 -29.21 -5.73 23.10
N GLN A 467 -28.48 -6.05 24.21
CA GLN A 467 -28.98 -6.86 25.31
C GLN A 467 -30.23 -6.24 25.94
N ALA A 468 -30.19 -4.95 26.24
CA ALA A 468 -31.33 -4.24 26.78
C ALA A 468 -32.57 -4.28 25.85
N ALA A 469 -32.36 -4.15 24.52
CA ALA A 469 -33.44 -4.26 23.56
C ALA A 469 -34.04 -5.68 23.53
N VAL A 470 -33.21 -6.72 23.55
CA VAL A 470 -33.65 -8.13 23.61
C VAL A 470 -34.38 -8.44 24.93
N ASP A 471 -33.87 -7.95 26.06
CA ASP A 471 -34.54 -8.12 27.36
C ASP A 471 -35.88 -7.36 27.40
N GLY A 472 -35.98 -6.24 26.67
CA GLY A 472 -37.19 -5.49 26.47
C GLY A 472 -38.20 -6.07 25.47
N GLY A 473 -37.89 -7.26 24.90
CA GLY A 473 -38.80 -7.98 24.02
C GLY A 473 -38.58 -7.76 22.52
N ALA A 474 -37.45 -7.11 22.08
CA ALA A 474 -37.12 -7.03 20.67
C ALA A 474 -36.81 -8.43 20.13
N ASN A 475 -37.61 -8.89 19.17
CA ASN A 475 -37.50 -10.24 18.61
C ASN A 475 -36.31 -10.37 17.66
N ILE A 476 -35.12 -10.64 18.17
CA ILE A 476 -33.89 -10.82 17.41
C ILE A 476 -33.94 -12.03 16.46
N PHE A 477 -34.86 -12.99 16.66
CA PHE A 477 -35.06 -14.12 15.78
C PHE A 477 -35.77 -13.74 14.46
N ASN A 478 -36.57 -12.64 14.48
CA ASN A 478 -37.30 -12.14 13.30
C ASN A 478 -36.92 -10.69 12.98
N GLN A 479 -35.85 -10.49 12.21
CA GLN A 479 -35.41 -9.17 11.79
C GLN A 479 -36.16 -8.62 10.56
N ALA A 480 -37.04 -9.39 9.95
CA ALA A 480 -37.85 -8.94 8.83
C ALA A 480 -38.94 -7.95 9.27
N ASP A 481 -39.31 -7.94 10.55
CA ASP A 481 -40.20 -6.96 11.13
C ASP A 481 -39.55 -5.56 11.19
N PRO A 482 -40.13 -4.53 10.54
CA PRO A 482 -39.56 -3.18 10.56
C PRO A 482 -39.46 -2.56 11.95
N SER A 483 -40.36 -2.93 12.88
CA SER A 483 -40.33 -2.44 14.27
C SER A 483 -39.11 -3.00 15.01
N VAL A 484 -38.79 -4.26 14.83
CA VAL A 484 -37.58 -4.89 15.35
C VAL A 484 -36.33 -4.21 14.78
N GLY A 485 -36.28 -3.99 13.47
CA GLY A 485 -35.18 -3.26 12.84
C GLY A 485 -34.99 -1.85 13.39
N ALA A 486 -36.08 -1.16 13.75
CA ALA A 486 -36.00 0.16 14.38
C ALA A 486 -35.38 0.09 15.81
N LEU A 487 -35.77 -0.90 16.60
CA LEU A 487 -35.20 -1.14 17.94
C LEU A 487 -33.72 -1.51 17.88
N LEU A 488 -33.34 -2.37 16.94
CA LEU A 488 -31.94 -2.77 16.76
C LEU A 488 -31.06 -1.61 16.30
N ARG A 489 -31.59 -0.66 15.50
CA ARG A 489 -30.85 0.57 15.14
C ARG A 489 -30.58 1.48 16.33
N GLY A 490 -31.39 1.42 17.40
CA GLY A 490 -31.11 2.09 18.67
C GLY A 490 -29.87 1.54 19.40
N GLY A 491 -29.48 0.30 19.08
CA GLY A 491 -28.34 -0.41 19.69
C GLY A 491 -27.02 -0.28 18.93
N VAL A 492 -26.85 0.73 18.05
CA VAL A 492 -25.58 0.93 17.33
C VAL A 492 -24.84 2.18 17.80
N LYS A 493 -23.51 2.11 17.77
CA LYS A 493 -22.60 3.21 18.09
C LYS A 493 -21.67 3.51 16.92
N THR A 494 -21.04 4.67 16.99
CA THR A 494 -20.00 5.09 16.05
C THR A 494 -18.71 5.33 16.82
N PRO A 495 -17.84 4.30 16.96
CA PRO A 495 -16.52 4.51 17.53
C PRO A 495 -15.69 5.46 16.68
N ILE A 496 -14.88 6.24 17.36
CA ILE A 496 -13.95 7.18 16.75
C ILE A 496 -12.54 6.81 17.18
N TYR A 497 -11.66 6.67 16.19
CA TYR A 497 -10.24 6.41 16.36
C TYR A 497 -9.47 7.57 15.76
N VAL A 498 -8.59 8.19 16.56
CA VAL A 498 -7.80 9.34 16.11
C VAL A 498 -6.33 9.01 16.18
N PHE A 499 -5.70 8.99 15.02
CA PHE A 499 -4.25 8.83 14.88
C PHE A 499 -3.63 10.17 14.52
N THR A 500 -2.60 10.59 15.27
CA THR A 500 -1.79 11.76 14.96
C THR A 500 -0.32 11.39 14.92
N GLN A 501 0.38 11.91 13.93
CA GLN A 501 1.83 11.77 13.80
C GLN A 501 2.45 13.09 13.45
N SER A 502 3.60 13.40 14.05
CA SER A 502 4.39 14.57 13.67
C SER A 502 5.87 14.23 13.53
N THR A 503 6.50 14.94 12.59
CA THR A 503 7.94 14.83 12.33
C THR A 503 8.54 16.23 12.32
N LYS A 504 9.67 16.40 13.01
CA LYS A 504 10.52 17.59 12.97
C LYS A 504 11.91 17.15 12.55
N GLN A 505 12.49 17.79 11.55
CA GLN A 505 13.82 17.45 11.04
C GLN A 505 14.62 18.71 10.76
N ALA A 506 15.92 18.66 11.05
CA ALA A 506 16.91 19.62 10.59
C ALA A 506 18.05 18.86 9.92
N GLN A 507 18.53 19.36 8.79
CA GLN A 507 19.58 18.72 8.01
C GLN A 507 20.52 19.76 7.42
N PHE A 508 21.79 19.39 7.34
CA PHE A 508 22.84 20.15 6.68
C PHE A 508 23.66 19.21 5.80
N ASN A 509 23.96 19.64 4.57
CA ASN A 509 24.85 18.96 3.62
C ASN A 509 25.83 19.96 3.03
N ALA A 510 27.06 19.52 2.76
CA ALA A 510 28.01 20.24 1.91
C ALA A 510 28.68 19.24 0.96
N SER A 511 28.86 19.62 -0.29
CA SER A 511 29.47 18.80 -1.33
C SER A 511 30.37 19.64 -2.22
N GLY A 512 31.55 19.15 -2.58
CA GLY A 512 32.48 19.86 -3.42
C GLY A 512 33.73 19.08 -3.77
N GLU A 513 34.63 19.72 -4.50
CA GLU A 513 35.92 19.18 -4.87
C GLU A 513 36.88 19.28 -3.70
N LEU A 514 37.57 18.14 -3.42
CA LEU A 514 38.49 18.04 -2.29
C LEU A 514 39.95 18.12 -2.74
N TRP A 515 40.36 17.33 -3.72
CA TRP A 515 41.70 17.31 -4.29
C TRP A 515 41.65 17.00 -5.79
N ASP A 516 42.63 17.49 -6.54
CA ASP A 516 42.88 17.08 -7.89
C ASP A 516 43.75 15.84 -7.92
N LEU A 517 43.24 14.75 -8.48
CA LEU A 517 43.95 13.52 -8.76
C LEU A 517 44.35 13.46 -10.24
N PRO A 518 45.30 12.61 -10.65
CA PRO A 518 45.68 12.48 -12.06
C PRO A 518 44.51 12.13 -12.99
N ALA A 519 43.48 11.49 -12.50
CA ALA A 519 42.29 11.07 -13.26
C ALA A 519 41.12 12.06 -13.16
N GLY A 520 41.23 13.15 -12.40
CA GLY A 520 40.18 14.15 -12.20
C GLY A 520 40.04 14.57 -10.73
N ALA A 521 39.15 15.52 -10.46
CA ALA A 521 38.92 16.01 -9.11
C ALA A 521 38.18 14.97 -8.23
N MET A 522 38.75 14.64 -7.07
CA MET A 522 38.10 13.87 -6.02
C MET A 522 36.98 14.72 -5.38
N GLN A 523 35.78 14.18 -5.32
CA GLN A 523 34.65 14.87 -4.72
C GLN A 523 34.29 14.31 -3.36
N LEU A 524 33.86 15.17 -2.45
CA LEU A 524 33.38 14.82 -1.12
C LEU A 524 32.01 15.44 -0.87
N SER A 525 31.12 14.68 -0.29
CA SER A 525 29.90 15.18 0.33
C SER A 525 29.85 14.74 1.78
N ALA A 526 29.47 15.64 2.69
CA ALA A 526 29.32 15.33 4.11
C ALA A 526 28.13 16.11 4.70
N GLY A 527 27.49 15.51 5.71
CA GLY A 527 26.34 16.15 6.32
C GLY A 527 25.95 15.59 7.68
N ALA A 528 25.00 16.25 8.30
CA ALA A 528 24.38 15.88 9.56
C ALA A 528 22.86 16.06 9.53
N LEU A 529 22.16 15.21 10.28
CA LEU A 529 20.70 15.23 10.38
C LEU A 529 20.27 15.00 11.83
N TYR A 530 19.28 15.77 12.25
CA TYR A 530 18.49 15.50 13.45
C TYR A 530 17.02 15.36 13.08
N ARG A 531 16.36 14.31 13.57
CA ARG A 531 14.92 14.09 13.34
C ARG A 531 14.26 13.60 14.63
N LYS A 532 13.12 14.19 14.97
CA LYS A 532 12.22 13.69 16.01
C LYS A 532 10.88 13.34 15.41
N GLN A 533 10.35 12.17 15.78
CA GLN A 533 9.03 11.67 15.38
C GLN A 533 8.21 11.32 16.60
N SER A 534 6.90 11.59 16.56
CA SER A 534 5.97 11.26 17.64
C SER A 534 4.64 10.82 17.07
N MET A 535 3.98 9.90 17.77
CA MET A 535 2.62 9.45 17.47
C MET A 535 1.73 9.46 18.71
N ASN A 536 0.43 9.61 18.48
CA ASN A 536 -0.59 9.40 19.47
C ASN A 536 -1.84 8.81 18.79
N TYR A 537 -2.32 7.69 19.30
CA TYR A 537 -3.52 7.01 18.85
C TYR A 537 -4.50 6.93 20.00
N THR A 538 -5.73 7.40 19.79
CA THR A 538 -6.80 7.39 20.78
C THR A 538 -8.01 6.65 20.24
N VAL A 539 -8.76 6.05 21.12
CA VAL A 539 -9.94 5.21 20.84
C VAL A 539 -11.09 5.71 21.74
N SER A 540 -12.32 5.71 21.22
CA SER A 540 -13.51 6.00 22.03
C SER A 540 -13.60 5.06 23.24
N ASP A 541 -13.94 5.57 24.42
CA ASP A 541 -13.91 4.82 25.69
C ASP A 541 -14.67 3.49 25.64
N PHE A 542 -15.84 3.48 25.00
CA PHE A 542 -16.65 2.28 24.84
C PHE A 542 -16.08 1.26 23.82
N ALA A 543 -15.10 1.65 23.02
CA ALA A 543 -14.40 0.78 22.07
C ALA A 543 -13.00 0.38 22.55
N VAL A 544 -12.60 0.79 23.76
CA VAL A 544 -11.31 0.40 24.33
C VAL A 544 -11.35 -1.09 24.69
N LEU A 545 -10.38 -1.84 24.14
CA LEU A 545 -10.21 -3.26 24.35
C LEU A 545 -9.77 -3.56 25.79
N ASP A 546 -10.53 -4.37 26.51
CA ASP A 546 -10.10 -4.97 27.76
C ASP A 546 -9.13 -6.13 27.46
N PRO A 547 -7.88 -6.06 27.91
CA PRO A 547 -6.87 -7.07 27.59
C PRO A 547 -7.09 -8.41 28.34
N VAL A 548 -7.93 -8.44 29.36
CA VAL A 548 -8.23 -9.64 30.16
C VAL A 548 -9.39 -10.42 29.55
N THR A 549 -10.51 -9.72 29.29
CA THR A 549 -11.71 -10.35 28.73
C THR A 549 -11.66 -10.48 27.21
N THR A 550 -10.73 -9.77 26.54
CA THR A 550 -10.60 -9.65 25.06
C THR A 550 -11.83 -9.03 24.40
N THR A 551 -12.60 -8.21 25.13
CA THR A 551 -13.84 -7.58 24.69
C THR A 551 -13.83 -6.07 24.90
N CYS A 552 -14.81 -5.38 24.34
CA CYS A 552 -15.21 -4.01 24.68
C CYS A 552 -16.74 -3.91 24.62
N GLN A 553 -17.33 -2.71 24.69
CA GLN A 553 -18.79 -2.57 24.66
C GLN A 553 -19.40 -2.81 23.27
N ILE A 554 -18.60 -2.73 22.21
CA ILE A 554 -19.02 -3.04 20.84
C ILE A 554 -18.48 -4.40 20.38
N LEU A 555 -18.79 -4.80 19.14
CA LEU A 555 -18.26 -6.06 18.61
C LEU A 555 -16.73 -6.10 18.66
N GLN A 556 -16.18 -7.26 19.01
CA GLN A 556 -14.74 -7.47 19.23
C GLN A 556 -13.86 -6.97 18.05
N GLU A 557 -14.33 -7.13 16.82
CA GLU A 557 -13.57 -6.72 15.61
C GLU A 557 -13.35 -5.20 15.48
N ALA A 558 -14.15 -4.40 16.21
CA ALA A 558 -14.04 -2.95 16.26
C ALA A 558 -13.37 -2.43 17.55
N CYS A 559 -12.96 -3.34 18.47
CA CYS A 559 -12.22 -2.95 19.66
C CYS A 559 -10.76 -2.59 19.32
N GLY A 560 -10.22 -1.56 20.00
CA GLY A 560 -8.83 -1.17 19.89
C GLY A 560 -8.24 -0.64 21.18
N SER A 561 -6.94 -0.51 21.27
CA SER A 561 -6.27 0.09 22.43
C SER A 561 -5.50 1.34 22.03
N PRO A 562 -5.48 2.39 22.87
CA PRO A 562 -4.69 3.57 22.59
C PRO A 562 -3.18 3.24 22.57
N GLY A 563 -2.41 4.03 21.83
CA GLY A 563 -0.96 3.91 21.73
C GLY A 563 -0.29 5.28 21.64
N ARG A 564 0.88 5.43 22.23
CA ARG A 564 1.60 6.71 22.24
C ARG A 564 3.10 6.48 22.39
N GLY A 565 3.88 7.25 21.65
CA GLY A 565 5.33 7.25 21.81
C GLY A 565 6.04 8.22 20.89
N ASP A 566 7.33 8.35 21.11
CA ASP A 566 8.22 9.17 20.28
C ASP A 566 9.65 8.58 20.28
N PHE A 567 10.41 8.99 19.28
CA PHE A 567 11.86 8.77 19.23
C PHE A 567 12.57 9.93 18.51
N ASP A 568 13.85 10.05 18.73
CA ASP A 568 14.73 10.90 17.95
C ASP A 568 15.93 10.13 17.37
N VAL A 569 16.48 10.68 16.30
CA VAL A 569 17.68 10.15 15.64
C VAL A 569 18.64 11.29 15.31
N LYS A 570 19.93 11.03 15.54
CA LYS A 570 21.05 11.89 15.16
C LYS A 570 21.92 11.12 14.18
N GLU A 571 22.22 11.72 13.05
CA GLU A 571 22.98 11.07 11.98
C GLU A 571 24.10 11.97 11.48
N VAL A 572 25.24 11.36 11.17
CA VAL A 572 26.32 11.97 10.39
C VAL A 572 26.69 11.03 9.24
N PHE A 573 27.01 11.61 8.08
CA PHE A 573 27.29 10.85 6.88
C PHE A 573 28.33 11.56 6.01
N ALA A 574 29.03 10.74 5.21
CA ALA A 574 29.97 11.22 4.20
C ALA A 574 29.97 10.27 3.01
N GLU A 575 30.16 10.81 1.82
CA GLU A 575 30.31 10.11 0.54
C GLU A 575 31.45 10.75 -0.24
N THR A 576 32.29 9.94 -0.87
CA THR A 576 33.41 10.44 -1.71
C THR A 576 33.45 9.68 -3.04
N LEU A 577 33.64 10.42 -4.13
CA LEU A 577 33.90 9.91 -5.47
C LEU A 577 35.36 10.12 -5.81
N ILE A 578 36.06 9.05 -6.08
CA ILE A 578 37.49 9.00 -6.37
C ILE A 578 37.68 8.56 -7.82
N PRO A 579 38.04 9.46 -8.74
CA PRO A 579 38.41 9.06 -10.08
C PRO A 579 39.78 8.35 -10.07
N LEU A 580 39.79 7.07 -10.47
CA LEU A 580 40.98 6.22 -10.44
C LEU A 580 41.72 6.22 -11.78
N LEU A 581 40.97 6.16 -12.91
CA LEU A 581 41.50 6.18 -14.27
C LEU A 581 40.61 7.07 -15.14
N SER A 582 41.27 7.81 -16.09
CA SER A 582 40.59 8.62 -17.11
C SER A 582 41.37 8.56 -18.40
N GLU A 583 40.67 8.45 -19.54
CA GLU A 583 41.21 8.44 -20.89
C GLU A 583 42.31 7.38 -21.13
N GLN A 584 42.24 6.24 -20.44
CA GLN A 584 43.17 5.13 -20.63
C GLN A 584 42.56 4.07 -21.55
N PRO A 585 43.39 3.25 -22.24
CA PRO A 585 42.90 2.08 -22.97
C PRO A 585 42.03 1.19 -22.05
N TRP A 586 40.81 0.85 -22.48
CA TRP A 586 39.82 0.08 -21.72
C TRP A 586 39.31 0.72 -20.43
N ALA A 587 39.61 2.03 -20.23
CA ALA A 587 39.14 2.79 -19.08
C ALA A 587 38.95 4.26 -19.44
N ARG A 588 37.94 4.56 -20.26
CA ARG A 588 37.52 5.95 -20.51
C ARG A 588 37.28 6.68 -19.19
N SER A 589 36.67 5.99 -18.23
CA SER A 589 36.67 6.39 -16.85
C SER A 589 36.56 5.18 -15.94
N LEU A 590 37.20 5.25 -14.79
CA LEU A 590 37.03 4.31 -13.67
C LEU A 590 36.93 5.12 -12.40
N ASN A 591 35.77 5.08 -11.75
CA ASN A 591 35.52 5.81 -10.51
C ASN A 591 35.17 4.85 -9.37
N LEU A 592 35.65 5.16 -8.16
CA LEU A 592 35.31 4.49 -6.93
C LEU A 592 34.47 5.43 -6.07
N ASP A 593 33.27 4.97 -5.65
CA ASP A 593 32.36 5.69 -4.77
C ASP A 593 32.32 5.00 -3.41
N LEU A 594 32.65 5.71 -2.35
CA LEU A 594 32.67 5.22 -0.97
C LEU A 594 31.75 6.06 -0.12
N GLY A 595 30.90 5.41 0.68
CA GLY A 595 29.99 6.09 1.58
C GLY A 595 29.97 5.48 2.97
N VAL A 596 29.74 6.31 3.98
CA VAL A 596 29.54 5.90 5.36
C VAL A 596 28.47 6.76 6.03
N ARG A 597 27.61 6.12 6.84
CA ARG A 597 26.60 6.79 7.66
C ARG A 597 26.53 6.15 9.04
N THR A 598 26.56 6.98 10.07
CA THR A 598 26.31 6.57 11.46
C THR A 598 25.04 7.24 11.93
N SER A 599 24.10 6.40 12.43
CA SER A 599 22.79 6.82 12.93
C SER A 599 22.64 6.37 14.38
N ASN A 600 22.27 7.29 15.27
CA ASN A 600 21.99 7.01 16.68
C ASN A 600 20.52 7.28 16.98
N TYR A 601 19.77 6.21 17.23
CA TYR A 601 18.35 6.24 17.60
C TYR A 601 18.18 6.15 19.11
N SER A 602 17.30 6.98 19.68
CA SER A 602 16.99 6.94 21.13
C SER A 602 16.40 5.59 21.58
N THR A 603 15.80 4.83 20.66
CA THR A 603 15.12 3.55 20.95
C THR A 603 15.97 2.31 20.69
N THR A 604 16.90 2.35 19.73
CA THR A 604 17.65 1.15 19.28
C THR A 604 19.15 1.34 19.26
N GLY A 605 19.65 2.50 19.72
CA GLY A 605 21.09 2.80 19.80
C GLY A 605 21.71 3.12 18.44
N THR A 606 23.02 2.88 18.34
CA THR A 606 23.84 3.29 17.19
C THR A 606 23.99 2.19 16.16
N THR A 607 23.89 2.55 14.89
CA THR A 607 24.22 1.70 13.73
C THR A 607 25.08 2.47 12.74
N THR A 608 26.10 1.79 12.18
CA THR A 608 26.97 2.35 11.13
C THR A 608 26.88 1.48 9.89
N ASN A 609 26.73 2.10 8.73
CA ASN A 609 26.54 1.44 7.45
C ASN A 609 27.49 2.02 6.41
N GLY A 610 28.07 1.14 5.59
CA GLY A 610 29.01 1.48 4.54
C GLY A 610 28.49 1.12 3.14
N LYS A 611 29.01 1.83 2.13
CA LYS A 611 28.78 1.59 0.71
C LYS A 611 30.12 1.61 -0.01
N ILE A 612 30.30 0.68 -0.97
CA ILE A 612 31.36 0.69 -1.96
C ILE A 612 30.71 0.50 -3.32
N ALA A 613 31.01 1.39 -4.28
CA ALA A 613 30.52 1.26 -5.63
C ALA A 613 31.62 1.60 -6.65
N ILE A 614 31.51 0.99 -7.83
CA ILE A 614 32.43 1.15 -8.95
C ILE A 614 31.62 1.56 -10.18
N GLU A 615 32.12 2.56 -10.90
CA GLU A 615 31.66 2.98 -12.22
C GLU A 615 32.83 2.82 -13.18
N TRP A 616 32.71 1.93 -14.14
CA TRP A 616 33.73 1.67 -15.15
C TRP A 616 33.16 1.80 -16.55
N LYS A 617 33.68 2.78 -17.29
CA LYS A 617 33.44 2.93 -18.74
C LYS A 617 34.66 2.41 -19.48
N PRO A 618 34.66 1.15 -19.94
CA PRO A 618 35.75 0.65 -20.76
C PRO A 618 35.86 1.36 -22.12
N VAL A 619 34.72 1.68 -22.70
CA VAL A 619 34.53 2.48 -23.93
C VAL A 619 33.39 3.46 -23.71
N ASP A 620 33.20 4.41 -24.64
CA ASP A 620 32.23 5.49 -24.49
C ASP A 620 30.76 4.98 -24.38
N ASP A 621 30.45 3.91 -25.08
CA ASP A 621 29.11 3.34 -25.22
C ASP A 621 28.72 2.42 -24.07
N LEU A 622 29.68 1.98 -23.22
CA LEU A 622 29.43 0.93 -22.23
C LEU A 622 29.80 1.40 -20.82
N LEU A 623 28.86 1.38 -19.91
CA LEU A 623 29.09 1.53 -18.49
C LEU A 623 28.85 0.19 -17.77
N VAL A 624 29.88 -0.28 -17.06
CA VAL A 624 29.80 -1.38 -16.09
C VAL A 624 29.72 -0.75 -14.71
N ARG A 625 28.73 -1.18 -13.91
CA ARG A 625 28.53 -0.63 -12.56
C ARG A 625 28.35 -1.74 -11.53
N GLY A 626 28.81 -1.48 -10.32
CA GLY A 626 28.65 -2.43 -9.23
C GLY A 626 28.55 -1.70 -7.88
N THR A 627 27.61 -2.11 -7.03
CA THR A 627 27.42 -1.54 -5.69
C THR A 627 27.26 -2.65 -4.67
N VAL A 628 27.97 -2.53 -3.57
CA VAL A 628 27.74 -3.31 -2.34
C VAL A 628 27.47 -2.33 -1.21
N SER A 629 26.29 -2.41 -0.62
CA SER A 629 25.92 -1.53 0.48
C SER A 629 25.34 -2.29 1.67
N GLN A 630 25.65 -1.85 2.88
CA GLN A 630 24.95 -2.24 4.08
C GLN A 630 23.65 -1.46 4.15
N VAL A 631 22.57 -2.17 4.47
CA VAL A 631 21.23 -1.57 4.61
C VAL A 631 20.69 -1.84 6.01
N PHE A 632 19.87 -0.91 6.49
CA PHE A 632 19.22 -1.07 7.78
C PHE A 632 17.85 -0.37 7.79
N ARG A 633 16.99 -0.81 8.72
CA ARG A 633 15.74 -0.14 9.07
C ARG A 633 15.54 -0.15 10.58
N ALA A 634 15.38 1.03 11.14
CA ALA A 634 14.94 1.17 12.51
C ALA A 634 13.44 0.86 12.64
N PRO A 635 12.95 0.34 13.76
CA PRO A 635 11.53 0.19 14.01
C PRO A 635 10.81 1.54 13.88
N ASN A 636 9.65 1.53 13.24
CA ASN A 636 8.80 2.72 13.14
C ASN A 636 7.94 2.90 14.40
N LEU A 637 7.23 4.02 14.48
CA LEU A 637 6.41 4.34 15.65
C LEU A 637 5.31 3.30 15.92
N ASN A 638 4.67 2.78 14.87
CA ASN A 638 3.62 1.79 15.00
C ASN A 638 4.18 0.46 15.54
N GLU A 639 5.30 -0.01 14.97
CA GLU A 639 5.99 -1.23 15.45
C GLU A 639 6.45 -1.13 16.91
N LEU A 640 6.76 0.08 17.36
CA LEU A 640 7.15 0.32 18.75
C LEU A 640 5.95 0.47 19.69
N TYR A 641 4.94 1.27 19.32
CA TYR A 641 3.99 1.84 20.26
C TYR A 641 2.51 1.61 19.94
N ASP A 642 2.16 0.83 18.89
CA ASP A 642 0.76 0.50 18.65
C ASP A 642 0.14 -0.21 19.85
N GLY A 643 -1.08 0.17 20.17
CA GLY A 643 -1.91 -0.52 21.15
C GLY A 643 -2.29 -1.92 20.66
N ARG A 644 -2.99 -2.68 21.52
CA ARG A 644 -3.49 -4.01 21.17
C ARG A 644 -4.65 -3.90 20.18
N THR A 645 -4.61 -4.76 19.16
CA THR A 645 -5.70 -4.96 18.19
C THR A 645 -6.04 -6.43 18.14
N LEU A 646 -7.33 -6.77 18.24
CA LEU A 646 -7.79 -8.15 18.16
C LEU A 646 -7.86 -8.60 16.69
N VAL A 647 -7.29 -9.77 16.43
CA VAL A 647 -7.39 -10.46 15.14
C VAL A 647 -7.75 -11.93 15.41
N GLN A 648 -8.53 -12.55 14.54
CA GLN A 648 -9.00 -13.93 14.71
C GLN A 648 -8.57 -14.84 13.57
N PRO A 649 -7.26 -15.20 13.47
CA PRO A 649 -6.78 -16.13 12.47
C PRO A 649 -7.25 -17.57 12.75
N ASN A 650 -7.30 -18.40 11.70
CA ASN A 650 -7.42 -19.84 11.86
C ASN A 650 -6.10 -20.41 12.36
N LEU A 651 -6.15 -21.27 13.39
CA LEU A 651 -5.01 -21.96 13.98
C LEU A 651 -5.18 -23.47 13.80
N ASN A 652 -4.17 -24.12 13.22
CA ASN A 652 -4.02 -25.57 13.29
C ASN A 652 -3.13 -25.90 14.51
N ASP A 653 -3.78 -26.22 15.63
CA ASP A 653 -3.10 -26.43 16.90
C ASP A 653 -2.33 -27.77 16.91
N PRO A 654 -0.97 -27.78 17.07
CA PRO A 654 -0.19 -29.02 17.08
C PRO A 654 -0.49 -29.94 18.25
N CYS A 655 -1.18 -29.44 19.28
CA CYS A 655 -1.58 -30.25 20.44
C CYS A 655 -2.81 -31.16 20.15
N ARG A 656 -3.36 -31.10 18.93
CA ARG A 656 -4.53 -31.92 18.55
C ARG A 656 -4.16 -33.38 18.38
N GLY A 657 -5.00 -34.27 18.93
CA GLY A 657 -4.91 -35.72 18.74
C GLY A 657 -3.71 -36.41 19.42
N LEU A 658 -3.06 -35.74 20.36
CA LEU A 658 -1.85 -36.23 21.01
C LEU A 658 -2.18 -37.29 22.08
N THR A 659 -1.24 -38.25 22.26
CA THR A 659 -1.28 -39.22 23.38
C THR A 659 -0.85 -38.57 24.69
N ALA A 660 -1.05 -39.27 25.82
CA ALA A 660 -0.61 -38.79 27.14
C ALA A 660 0.94 -38.59 27.19
N ALA A 661 1.70 -39.43 26.50
CA ALA A 661 3.16 -39.32 26.43
C ALA A 661 3.60 -38.08 25.63
N ASP A 662 2.93 -37.83 24.48
CA ASP A 662 3.20 -36.66 23.64
C ASP A 662 2.85 -35.36 24.39
N LEU A 663 1.72 -35.31 25.10
CA LEU A 663 1.32 -34.15 25.90
C LEU A 663 2.34 -33.85 27.00
N ALA A 664 2.86 -34.91 27.67
CA ALA A 664 3.91 -34.74 28.68
C ALA A 664 5.22 -34.18 28.06
N ALA A 665 5.58 -34.63 26.86
CA ALA A 665 6.77 -34.14 26.14
C ALA A 665 6.62 -32.68 25.67
N HIS A 666 5.39 -32.23 25.40
CA HIS A 666 5.09 -30.88 24.90
C HIS A 666 4.27 -30.02 25.86
N GLN A 667 4.43 -30.26 27.17
CA GLN A 667 3.61 -29.62 28.22
C GLN A 667 3.64 -28.09 28.17
N ALA A 668 4.76 -27.47 27.79
CA ALA A 668 4.86 -26.00 27.68
C ALA A 668 3.84 -25.40 26.69
N ALA A 669 3.66 -26.05 25.55
CA ALA A 669 2.72 -25.61 24.51
C ALA A 669 1.29 -26.16 24.72
N CYS A 670 1.14 -27.37 25.33
CA CYS A 670 -0.11 -28.09 25.39
C CYS A 670 -0.71 -28.14 26.83
N GLN A 671 -0.59 -27.02 27.57
CA GLN A 671 -1.16 -26.90 28.91
C GLN A 671 -2.66 -27.19 28.91
N PHE A 672 -3.12 -27.98 29.86
CA PHE A 672 -4.52 -28.34 30.07
C PHE A 672 -5.21 -29.09 28.92
N VAL A 673 -4.46 -29.49 27.87
CA VAL A 673 -5.02 -30.21 26.71
C VAL A 673 -5.36 -31.64 27.11
N PRO A 674 -6.60 -32.11 26.89
CA PRO A 674 -6.97 -33.50 27.16
C PRO A 674 -6.32 -34.47 26.15
N VAL A 675 -6.12 -35.73 26.57
CA VAL A 675 -5.65 -36.81 25.69
C VAL A 675 -6.62 -37.00 24.52
N ASN A 676 -6.06 -37.14 23.31
CA ASN A 676 -6.83 -37.24 22.05
C ASN A 676 -7.76 -36.05 21.78
N TRP A 677 -7.40 -34.87 22.23
CA TRP A 677 -8.19 -33.66 22.05
C TRP A 677 -8.46 -33.34 20.56
N GLY A 678 -9.71 -32.96 20.26
CA GLY A 678 -10.16 -32.72 18.88
C GLY A 678 -9.65 -31.43 18.22
N GLY A 679 -9.02 -30.52 18.96
CA GLY A 679 -8.60 -29.18 18.49
C GLY A 679 -9.51 -28.05 18.97
N ASN A 680 -9.17 -26.82 18.63
CA ASN A 680 -9.97 -25.64 18.95
C ASN A 680 -11.31 -25.66 18.18
N ASP A 681 -12.38 -25.28 18.86
CA ASP A 681 -13.72 -25.11 18.29
C ASP A 681 -14.34 -23.76 18.72
N PRO A 682 -14.42 -22.76 17.85
CA PRO A 682 -14.00 -22.76 16.42
C PRO A 682 -12.46 -22.81 16.27
N ALA A 683 -12.00 -23.19 15.08
CA ALA A 683 -10.56 -23.16 14.74
C ALA A 683 -9.97 -21.73 14.70
N GLN A 684 -10.80 -20.71 14.62
CA GLN A 684 -10.42 -19.31 14.80
C GLN A 684 -10.09 -19.04 16.27
N VAL A 685 -8.91 -18.47 16.52
CA VAL A 685 -8.43 -18.14 17.87
C VAL A 685 -8.21 -16.63 17.99
N ASN A 686 -8.43 -16.11 19.20
CA ASN A 686 -8.14 -14.70 19.48
C ASN A 686 -6.62 -14.47 19.50
N THR A 687 -6.17 -13.45 18.80
CA THR A 687 -4.79 -13.01 18.85
C THR A 687 -4.71 -11.50 19.07
N PHE A 688 -3.76 -11.07 19.92
CA PHE A 688 -3.45 -9.65 20.08
C PHE A 688 -2.22 -9.27 19.29
N TYR A 689 -2.43 -8.59 18.16
CA TYR A 689 -1.38 -7.79 17.54
C TYR A 689 -1.09 -6.57 18.43
N SER A 690 0.19 -6.19 18.57
CA SER A 690 0.60 -4.96 19.27
C SER A 690 2.00 -4.50 18.86
N GLY A 691 2.31 -3.25 19.13
CA GLY A 691 3.69 -2.78 19.16
C GLY A 691 4.50 -3.44 20.27
N ALA A 692 5.81 -3.46 20.13
CA ALA A 692 6.69 -4.17 21.07
C ALA A 692 6.63 -3.62 22.51
N ALA A 693 6.55 -2.29 22.67
CA ALA A 693 6.49 -1.65 23.99
C ALA A 693 5.24 -2.05 24.78
N THR A 694 4.14 -2.39 24.12
CA THR A 694 2.87 -2.81 24.75
C THR A 694 3.01 -4.13 25.53
N VAL A 695 3.96 -4.98 25.15
CA VAL A 695 4.29 -6.24 25.84
C VAL A 695 5.65 -6.18 26.55
N GLY A 696 6.24 -4.99 26.69
CA GLY A 696 7.54 -4.79 27.36
C GLY A 696 8.74 -5.33 26.59
N SER A 697 8.60 -5.57 25.29
CA SER A 697 9.68 -6.03 24.42
C SER A 697 10.48 -4.85 23.82
N THR A 698 11.76 -5.10 23.53
CA THR A 698 12.63 -4.15 22.84
C THR A 698 12.92 -4.68 21.44
N LEU A 699 12.95 -3.76 20.46
CA LEU A 699 13.29 -4.08 19.08
C LEU A 699 14.70 -3.64 18.73
N LYS A 700 15.34 -4.39 17.83
CA LYS A 700 16.61 -4.03 17.18
C LYS A 700 16.32 -3.54 15.76
N PRO A 701 17.22 -2.76 15.13
CA PRO A 701 17.11 -2.47 13.72
C PRO A 701 17.23 -3.74 12.86
N GLU A 702 16.44 -3.84 11.78
CA GLU A 702 16.75 -4.79 10.71
C GLU A 702 18.08 -4.43 10.08
N LYS A 703 18.88 -5.41 9.72
CA LYS A 703 20.18 -5.22 9.08
C LYS A 703 20.32 -6.12 7.87
N GLY A 704 21.11 -5.68 6.90
CA GLY A 704 21.34 -6.52 5.74
C GLY A 704 22.39 -5.97 4.79
N LYS A 705 22.45 -6.61 3.62
CA LYS A 705 23.34 -6.24 2.52
C LYS A 705 22.54 -6.20 1.22
N SER A 706 22.82 -5.19 0.40
CA SER A 706 22.36 -5.09 -0.97
C SER A 706 23.54 -5.15 -1.92
N ILE A 707 23.45 -5.98 -2.93
CA ILE A 707 24.43 -6.11 -4.02
C ILE A 707 23.71 -5.82 -5.32
N ASN A 708 24.28 -4.94 -6.12
CA ASN A 708 23.83 -4.63 -7.48
C ASN A 708 25.01 -4.69 -8.44
N ILE A 709 24.83 -5.33 -9.61
CA ILE A 709 25.82 -5.36 -10.69
C ILE A 709 25.05 -5.11 -11.99
N GLY A 710 25.47 -4.11 -12.76
CA GLY A 710 24.74 -3.68 -13.94
C GLY A 710 25.62 -3.30 -15.11
N LEU A 711 24.98 -3.32 -16.28
CA LEU A 711 25.53 -2.88 -17.55
C LEU A 711 24.57 -1.86 -18.14
N VAL A 712 25.09 -0.73 -18.63
CA VAL A 712 24.37 0.23 -19.46
C VAL A 712 25.07 0.31 -20.79
N TYR A 713 24.32 0.17 -21.90
CA TYR A 713 24.84 0.17 -23.24
C TYR A 713 24.06 1.12 -24.15
N ASP A 714 24.74 2.14 -24.63
CA ASP A 714 24.23 3.23 -25.48
C ASP A 714 25.02 3.26 -26.80
N PRO A 715 24.75 2.34 -27.75
CA PRO A 715 25.61 2.13 -28.92
C PRO A 715 25.59 3.28 -29.93
N ASP A 716 26.75 3.76 -30.32
CA ASP A 716 26.91 4.78 -31.37
C ASP A 716 26.39 4.29 -32.74
N TRP A 717 26.47 2.97 -33.02
CA TRP A 717 25.98 2.39 -34.29
C TRP A 717 24.44 2.37 -34.41
N LEU A 718 23.70 2.55 -33.31
CA LEU A 718 22.24 2.65 -33.29
C LEU A 718 21.82 3.87 -32.43
N PRO A 719 21.94 5.09 -32.93
CA PRO A 719 21.63 6.29 -32.18
C PRO A 719 20.19 6.28 -31.61
N GLY A 720 20.07 6.66 -30.37
CA GLY A 720 18.77 6.70 -29.66
C GLY A 720 18.37 5.42 -28.98
N LEU A 721 19.14 4.32 -29.06
CA LEU A 721 18.98 3.16 -28.23
C LEU A 721 19.75 3.37 -26.91
N SER A 722 19.08 3.09 -25.80
CA SER A 722 19.69 2.95 -24.47
C SER A 722 19.13 1.70 -23.81
N THR A 723 20.01 0.85 -23.27
CA THR A 723 19.60 -0.39 -22.61
C THR A 723 20.40 -0.62 -21.33
N SER A 724 19.72 -1.11 -20.30
CA SER A 724 20.38 -1.52 -19.04
C SER A 724 19.94 -2.91 -18.60
N LEU A 725 20.86 -3.62 -17.98
CA LEU A 725 20.66 -4.93 -17.36
C LEU A 725 21.29 -4.90 -15.98
N ASP A 726 20.48 -5.05 -14.93
CA ASP A 726 20.94 -4.96 -13.55
C ASP A 726 20.55 -6.24 -12.80
N PHE A 727 21.56 -6.97 -12.31
CA PHE A 727 21.40 -8.04 -11.34
C PHE A 727 21.36 -7.45 -9.93
N TRP A 728 20.46 -7.93 -9.09
CA TRP A 728 20.35 -7.48 -7.71
C TRP A 728 20.17 -8.65 -6.73
N HIS A 729 20.74 -8.51 -5.53
CA HIS A 729 20.55 -9.41 -4.41
C HIS A 729 20.44 -8.60 -3.11
N ILE A 730 19.40 -8.86 -2.32
CA ILE A 730 19.18 -8.24 -1.01
C ILE A 730 19.00 -9.36 0.02
N HIS A 731 19.75 -9.27 1.10
CA HIS A 731 19.64 -10.16 2.25
C HIS A 731 19.42 -9.34 3.52
N LEU A 732 18.41 -9.72 4.32
CA LEU A 732 18.04 -9.10 5.59
C LEU A 732 18.05 -10.12 6.71
N SER A 733 18.50 -9.71 7.89
CA SER A 733 18.39 -10.42 9.15
C SER A 733 17.62 -9.58 10.16
N ASP A 734 17.15 -10.23 11.21
CA ASP A 734 16.38 -9.58 12.28
C ASP A 734 15.15 -8.81 11.74
N THR A 735 14.44 -9.38 10.77
CA THR A 735 13.31 -8.68 10.12
C THR A 735 12.21 -8.37 11.13
N LEU A 736 11.71 -7.12 11.09
CA LEU A 736 10.63 -6.65 11.95
C LEU A 736 9.29 -7.09 11.37
N THR A 737 8.57 -7.90 12.11
CA THR A 737 7.26 -8.42 11.72
C THR A 737 6.40 -8.76 12.95
N ALA A 738 5.09 -8.68 12.82
CA ALA A 738 4.20 -9.31 13.79
C ALA A 738 4.39 -10.82 13.71
N ILE A 739 4.66 -11.46 14.85
CA ILE A 739 4.79 -12.91 14.89
C ILE A 739 3.43 -13.55 14.63
N GLN A 740 3.36 -14.55 13.77
CA GLN A 740 2.11 -15.24 13.48
C GLN A 740 1.76 -16.27 14.58
N ALA A 741 0.46 -16.49 14.79
CA ALA A 741 -0.02 -17.39 15.83
C ALA A 741 0.48 -18.84 15.66
N ASP A 742 0.54 -19.33 14.42
CA ASP A 742 1.08 -20.65 14.09
C ASP A 742 2.58 -20.76 14.40
N ILE A 743 3.36 -19.71 14.15
CA ILE A 743 4.77 -19.65 14.52
C ILE A 743 4.94 -19.69 16.03
N VAL A 744 4.15 -18.93 16.78
CA VAL A 744 4.18 -18.90 18.25
C VAL A 744 3.94 -20.31 18.80
N VAL A 745 2.86 -20.95 18.38
CA VAL A 745 2.45 -22.27 18.92
C VAL A 745 3.43 -23.36 18.50
N ASN A 746 3.85 -23.39 17.22
CA ASN A 746 4.80 -24.41 16.72
C ASN A 746 6.21 -24.24 17.32
N SER A 747 6.72 -23.00 17.48
CA SER A 747 8.01 -22.78 18.15
C SER A 747 7.99 -23.26 19.60
N CYS A 748 6.91 -22.99 20.35
CA CYS A 748 6.74 -23.47 21.70
C CYS A 748 6.60 -25.01 21.74
N PHE A 749 5.86 -25.61 20.81
CA PHE A 749 5.67 -27.04 20.70
C PHE A 749 7.02 -27.77 20.45
N ASN A 750 7.82 -27.26 19.55
CA ASN A 750 9.12 -27.85 19.17
C ASN A 750 10.23 -27.56 20.19
N ASN A 751 10.11 -26.47 20.96
CA ASN A 751 11.11 -26.06 21.95
C ASN A 751 10.43 -25.45 23.19
N ALA A 752 10.39 -26.23 24.27
CA ALA A 752 9.78 -25.82 25.55
C ALA A 752 10.44 -24.58 26.19
N SER A 753 11.70 -24.27 25.80
CA SER A 753 12.42 -23.07 26.22
C SER A 753 12.23 -21.86 25.29
N SER A 754 11.37 -21.98 24.27
CA SER A 754 11.06 -20.87 23.37
C SER A 754 10.44 -19.70 24.15
N PRO A 755 10.93 -18.46 23.94
CA PRO A 755 10.33 -17.29 24.60
C PRO A 755 8.85 -17.09 24.24
N TYR A 756 8.42 -17.66 23.12
CA TYR A 756 7.05 -17.56 22.63
C TYR A 756 6.04 -18.41 23.42
N CYS A 757 6.50 -19.34 24.29
CA CYS A 757 5.59 -20.11 25.14
C CYS A 757 4.77 -19.20 26.07
N SER A 758 5.34 -18.10 26.54
CA SER A 758 4.68 -17.11 27.36
C SER A 758 3.59 -16.30 26.63
N PHE A 759 3.55 -16.37 25.30
CA PHE A 759 2.53 -15.69 24.49
C PHE A 759 1.24 -16.47 24.35
N ILE A 760 1.21 -17.76 24.76
CA ILE A 760 0.07 -18.65 24.61
C ILE A 760 -0.70 -18.69 25.94
N THR A 761 -1.99 -18.41 25.89
CA THR A 761 -2.90 -18.60 27.01
C THR A 761 -3.96 -19.64 26.62
N ARG A 762 -4.08 -20.72 27.38
CA ARG A 762 -5.07 -21.77 27.18
C ARG A 762 -6.08 -21.79 28.31
N GLU A 763 -7.28 -22.26 27.99
CA GLU A 763 -8.35 -22.52 28.96
C GLU A 763 -7.92 -23.58 29.95
N GLY A 764 -8.09 -23.30 31.25
CA GLY A 764 -7.73 -24.19 32.34
C GLY A 764 -8.64 -25.41 32.48
N ASN A 765 -8.28 -26.35 33.39
CA ASN A 765 -9.03 -27.59 33.64
C ASN A 765 -10.46 -27.36 34.17
N THR A 766 -10.75 -26.19 34.74
CA THR A 766 -12.09 -25.81 35.24
C THR A 766 -12.97 -25.20 34.16
N SER A 767 -12.42 -24.88 32.99
CA SER A 767 -13.19 -24.38 31.85
C SER A 767 -14.07 -25.46 31.23
N THR A 768 -15.13 -25.04 30.55
CA THR A 768 -15.98 -25.92 29.73
C THR A 768 -15.24 -26.43 28.46
N LYS A 769 -14.10 -25.83 28.12
CA LYS A 769 -13.26 -26.17 26.97
C LYS A 769 -11.78 -26.24 27.39
N PRO A 770 -11.39 -27.19 28.27
CA PRO A 770 -10.02 -27.26 28.78
C PRO A 770 -9.01 -27.47 27.62
N GLY A 771 -7.88 -26.77 27.70
CA GLY A 771 -6.82 -26.85 26.70
C GLY A 771 -7.05 -26.05 25.45
N GLN A 772 -8.25 -25.50 25.23
CA GLN A 772 -8.49 -24.60 24.06
C GLN A 772 -7.66 -23.33 24.16
N VAL A 773 -7.13 -22.86 23.06
CA VAL A 773 -6.43 -21.58 23.02
C VAL A 773 -7.43 -20.45 23.27
N PHE A 774 -7.24 -19.70 24.35
CA PHE A 774 -8.01 -18.53 24.70
C PHE A 774 -7.47 -17.29 24.01
N LEU A 775 -6.13 -17.11 24.04
CA LEU A 775 -5.45 -15.94 23.47
C LEU A 775 -4.00 -16.28 23.08
N ILE A 776 -3.55 -15.73 21.96
CA ILE A 776 -2.14 -15.69 21.60
C ILE A 776 -1.71 -14.23 21.41
N ASN A 777 -0.67 -13.79 22.12
CA ASN A 777 -0.03 -12.51 21.84
C ASN A 777 0.84 -12.62 20.58
N THR A 778 0.64 -11.69 19.65
CA THR A 778 1.36 -11.62 18.37
C THR A 778 2.01 -10.25 18.18
N PRO A 779 2.89 -9.81 19.13
CA PRO A 779 3.53 -8.51 19.04
C PRO A 779 4.49 -8.43 17.86
N VAL A 780 4.92 -7.21 17.52
CA VAL A 780 6.04 -7.03 16.62
C VAL A 780 7.33 -7.47 17.31
N VAL A 781 8.10 -8.29 16.61
CA VAL A 781 9.39 -8.87 17.08
C VAL A 781 10.44 -8.79 15.96
N ASN A 782 11.70 -8.92 16.33
CA ASN A 782 12.76 -9.21 15.36
C ASN A 782 12.76 -10.71 15.08
N LEU A 783 12.26 -11.10 13.92
CA LEU A 783 12.09 -12.51 13.58
C LEU A 783 12.45 -12.76 12.12
N GLY A 784 13.31 -13.77 11.93
CA GLY A 784 13.53 -14.31 10.60
C GLY A 784 14.57 -13.59 9.75
N ASN A 785 14.85 -14.23 8.65
CA ASN A 785 15.71 -13.75 7.58
C ASN A 785 14.90 -13.69 6.28
N LEU A 786 15.18 -12.66 5.48
CA LEU A 786 14.63 -12.50 4.15
C LEU A 786 15.77 -12.37 3.15
N SER A 787 15.72 -13.11 2.05
CA SER A 787 16.62 -12.88 0.92
C SER A 787 15.87 -12.90 -0.40
N THR A 788 16.17 -11.93 -1.27
CA THR A 788 15.55 -11.86 -2.59
C THR A 788 16.61 -11.55 -3.65
N THR A 789 16.46 -12.17 -4.83
CA THR A 789 17.41 -12.06 -5.94
C THR A 789 16.63 -11.91 -7.24
N GLY A 790 17.15 -11.10 -8.16
CA GLY A 790 16.53 -10.93 -9.45
C GLY A 790 17.35 -10.15 -10.45
N ILE A 791 16.70 -9.85 -11.57
CA ILE A 791 17.27 -9.11 -12.70
C ILE A 791 16.23 -8.08 -13.16
N ASP A 792 16.69 -6.85 -13.35
CA ASP A 792 15.90 -5.80 -13.99
C ASP A 792 16.51 -5.50 -15.38
N TYR A 793 15.64 -5.37 -16.38
CA TYR A 793 16.04 -4.99 -17.73
C TYR A 793 15.21 -3.82 -18.22
N THR A 794 15.89 -2.80 -18.75
CA THR A 794 15.27 -1.62 -19.34
C THR A 794 15.82 -1.39 -20.74
N LEU A 795 14.93 -1.08 -21.67
CA LEU A 795 15.28 -0.63 -23.02
C LEU A 795 14.49 0.62 -23.36
N ARG A 796 15.15 1.61 -23.88
CA ARG A 796 14.57 2.83 -24.43
C ARG A 796 15.11 3.02 -25.83
N TYR A 797 14.25 3.29 -26.79
CA TYR A 797 14.65 3.57 -28.16
C TYR A 797 13.89 4.77 -28.70
N LYS A 798 14.61 5.83 -28.94
CA LYS A 798 14.13 6.98 -29.68
C LYS A 798 14.48 6.74 -31.13
N VAL A 799 13.49 6.36 -31.95
CA VAL A 799 13.69 6.09 -33.38
C VAL A 799 14.23 7.34 -34.05
N PRO A 800 15.37 7.27 -34.73
CA PRO A 800 15.83 8.40 -35.53
C PRO A 800 14.76 8.84 -36.52
N HIS A 801 14.71 10.13 -36.81
CA HIS A 801 13.75 10.65 -37.79
C HIS A 801 13.94 9.97 -39.14
N PHE A 802 12.83 9.56 -39.78
CA PHE A 802 12.82 8.97 -41.12
C PHE A 802 11.58 9.43 -41.87
N ASP A 803 11.70 9.48 -43.19
CA ASP A 803 10.57 9.79 -44.06
C ASP A 803 10.11 8.55 -44.82
N LEU A 804 8.79 8.39 -44.97
CA LEU A 804 8.17 7.40 -45.83
C LEU A 804 7.83 8.00 -47.20
N GLY A 805 8.84 8.06 -48.03
CA GLY A 805 8.75 8.82 -49.32
C GLY A 805 8.63 10.33 -49.08
N SER A 806 7.48 10.91 -49.38
CA SER A 806 7.19 12.35 -49.14
C SER A 806 6.40 12.58 -47.82
N VAL A 807 6.18 11.53 -47.04
CA VAL A 807 5.34 11.60 -45.82
C VAL A 807 6.23 11.50 -44.59
N ASP A 808 6.28 12.55 -43.78
CA ASP A 808 6.80 12.47 -42.42
C ASP A 808 5.85 11.61 -41.53
N PRO A 809 6.27 10.44 -41.02
CA PRO A 809 5.42 9.63 -40.14
C PRO A 809 5.35 10.15 -38.72
N GLY A 810 6.14 11.17 -38.33
CA GLY A 810 6.29 11.65 -36.96
C GLY A 810 7.40 10.96 -36.20
N ASN A 811 7.49 11.23 -34.90
CA ASN A 811 8.52 10.71 -34.02
C ASN A 811 7.99 9.53 -33.19
N PHE A 812 8.79 8.47 -33.12
CA PHE A 812 8.47 7.27 -32.35
C PHE A 812 9.46 7.06 -31.21
N ARG A 813 8.94 6.64 -30.05
CA ARG A 813 9.73 6.25 -28.90
C ARG A 813 9.19 4.93 -28.37
N ALA A 814 10.02 3.92 -28.27
CA ALA A 814 9.69 2.64 -27.67
C ALA A 814 10.37 2.48 -26.31
N GLY A 815 9.68 1.88 -25.37
CA GLY A 815 10.22 1.58 -24.05
C GLY A 815 9.81 0.17 -23.61
N LEU A 816 10.72 -0.54 -22.95
CA LEU A 816 10.47 -1.81 -22.30
C LEU A 816 11.14 -1.77 -20.93
N SER A 817 10.39 -2.07 -19.89
CA SER A 817 10.93 -2.30 -18.53
C SER A 817 10.41 -3.63 -18.03
N THR A 818 11.29 -4.49 -17.56
CA THR A 818 10.92 -5.79 -17.00
C THR A 818 11.70 -6.07 -15.72
N SER A 819 11.08 -6.80 -14.80
CA SER A 819 11.71 -7.29 -13.58
C SER A 819 11.46 -8.79 -13.46
N TYR A 820 12.52 -9.54 -13.22
CA TYR A 820 12.50 -10.97 -12.95
C TYR A 820 12.97 -11.26 -11.53
N THR A 821 12.09 -11.82 -10.69
CA THR A 821 12.41 -12.26 -9.34
C THR A 821 12.72 -13.76 -9.36
N SER A 822 13.98 -14.11 -9.20
CA SER A 822 14.44 -15.51 -9.19
C SER A 822 14.07 -16.20 -7.88
N THR A 823 14.38 -15.57 -6.76
CA THR A 823 14.08 -16.07 -5.40
C THR A 823 13.52 -14.98 -4.51
N TYR A 824 12.63 -15.40 -3.60
CA TYR A 824 12.12 -14.58 -2.50
C TYR A 824 11.98 -15.50 -1.28
N ASN A 825 13.08 -15.67 -0.56
CA ASN A 825 13.24 -16.67 0.49
C ASN A 825 12.98 -16.04 1.86
N ILE A 826 12.12 -16.68 2.63
CA ILE A 826 11.85 -16.33 4.03
C ILE A 826 12.18 -17.53 4.90
N ASN A 827 12.95 -17.30 5.95
CA ASN A 827 13.08 -18.20 7.08
C ASN A 827 12.55 -17.46 8.32
N ALA A 828 11.39 -17.84 8.79
CA ALA A 828 10.72 -17.13 9.88
C ALA A 828 11.38 -17.37 11.24
N THR A 829 12.03 -18.51 11.45
CA THR A 829 12.60 -18.92 12.75
C THR A 829 14.02 -19.48 12.60
N PRO A 830 14.99 -18.67 12.10
CA PRO A 830 16.34 -19.14 11.89
C PRO A 830 16.96 -19.57 13.23
N GLY A 831 17.56 -20.78 13.23
CA GLY A 831 18.17 -21.34 14.45
C GLY A 831 17.23 -22.16 15.34
N GLU A 832 15.92 -22.14 15.12
CA GLU A 832 14.98 -23.01 15.81
C GLU A 832 14.97 -24.43 15.20
N PRO A 833 14.76 -25.47 16.02
CA PRO A 833 14.58 -26.84 15.51
C PRO A 833 13.39 -26.89 14.52
N GLY A 834 13.62 -27.45 13.36
CA GLY A 834 12.58 -27.54 12.31
C GLY A 834 12.37 -26.28 11.47
N ALA A 835 13.20 -25.23 11.63
CA ALA A 835 13.14 -24.02 10.81
C ALA A 835 13.26 -24.35 9.31
N LYS A 836 12.38 -23.75 8.51
CA LYS A 836 12.33 -23.95 7.05
C LYS A 836 12.48 -22.62 6.33
N THR A 837 13.21 -22.65 5.22
CA THR A 837 13.24 -21.55 4.27
C THR A 837 12.21 -21.82 3.15
N ILE A 838 11.26 -20.88 2.99
CA ILE A 838 10.21 -20.97 1.98
C ILE A 838 10.49 -19.94 0.89
N ASN A 839 10.44 -20.38 -0.38
CA ASN A 839 10.60 -19.48 -1.52
C ASN A 839 9.21 -19.02 -2.02
N TYR A 840 8.92 -17.73 -1.85
CA TYR A 840 7.67 -17.11 -2.28
C TYR A 840 7.71 -16.54 -3.71
N ALA A 841 8.83 -16.65 -4.44
CA ALA A 841 8.87 -16.19 -5.83
C ALA A 841 7.94 -17.04 -6.72
N GLY A 842 7.04 -16.38 -7.44
CA GLY A 842 6.00 -17.01 -8.24
C GLY A 842 4.75 -17.40 -7.43
N THR A 843 4.55 -16.78 -6.27
CA THR A 843 3.36 -17.02 -5.44
C THR A 843 2.59 -15.74 -5.10
N LEU A 844 1.31 -15.93 -4.78
CA LEU A 844 0.49 -14.98 -4.05
C LEU A 844 0.28 -15.52 -2.64
N SER A 845 0.67 -14.76 -1.63
CA SER A 845 0.46 -15.14 -0.23
C SER A 845 -0.26 -14.01 0.53
N PRO A 846 -1.04 -14.32 1.57
CA PRO A 846 -1.67 -13.29 2.41
C PRO A 846 -0.66 -12.34 3.05
N GLN A 847 0.52 -12.84 3.40
CA GLN A 847 1.54 -12.09 4.14
C GLN A 847 2.38 -11.16 3.24
N PHE A 848 2.79 -11.64 2.05
CA PHE A 848 3.74 -10.91 1.18
C PHE A 848 3.08 -10.35 -0.09
N GLY A 849 1.80 -10.65 -0.31
CA GLY A 849 1.09 -10.29 -1.53
C GLY A 849 1.60 -11.07 -2.74
N ASN A 850 1.59 -10.42 -3.89
CA ASN A 850 1.93 -11.00 -5.20
C ASN A 850 3.41 -10.80 -5.53
N ILE A 851 4.18 -11.90 -5.50
CA ILE A 851 5.59 -11.93 -5.87
C ILE A 851 5.73 -12.69 -7.21
N SER A 852 5.14 -12.14 -8.28
CA SER A 852 5.27 -12.70 -9.63
C SER A 852 6.73 -12.76 -10.08
N ARG A 853 7.14 -13.90 -10.70
CA ARG A 853 8.52 -14.04 -11.22
C ARG A 853 8.85 -13.02 -12.30
N TRP A 854 7.93 -12.80 -13.25
CA TRP A 854 8.10 -11.82 -14.31
C TRP A 854 7.02 -10.76 -14.25
N ARG A 855 7.43 -9.52 -14.32
CA ARG A 855 6.55 -8.36 -14.57
C ARG A 855 7.19 -7.50 -15.64
N GLY A 856 6.38 -6.93 -16.52
CA GLY A 856 6.89 -6.10 -17.59
C GLY A 856 5.92 -5.04 -18.05
N THR A 857 6.45 -3.91 -18.50
CA THR A 857 5.68 -2.83 -19.14
C THR A 857 6.39 -2.42 -20.41
N ALA A 858 5.69 -2.51 -21.54
CA ALA A 858 6.15 -2.00 -22.84
C ALA A 858 5.31 -0.80 -23.24
N THR A 859 5.95 0.21 -23.80
CA THR A 859 5.31 1.43 -24.31
C THR A 859 5.76 1.75 -25.73
N LEU A 860 4.84 2.23 -26.54
CA LEU A 860 5.11 2.85 -27.84
C LEU A 860 4.43 4.21 -27.85
N ASN A 861 5.23 5.25 -27.99
CA ASN A 861 4.77 6.64 -28.08
C ASN A 861 4.99 7.14 -29.50
N TRP A 862 4.04 7.91 -30.00
CA TRP A 862 4.06 8.57 -31.28
C TRP A 862 3.67 10.03 -31.14
N ASP A 863 4.45 10.92 -31.76
CA ASP A 863 4.21 12.35 -31.75
C ASP A 863 4.33 12.89 -33.19
N LYS A 864 3.32 13.62 -33.69
CA LYS A 864 3.31 14.28 -34.97
C LYS A 864 2.53 15.58 -34.95
N GLY A 865 3.22 16.70 -35.10
CA GLY A 865 2.60 18.02 -35.02
C GLY A 865 1.85 18.21 -33.70
N ASN A 866 0.54 18.44 -33.79
CA ASN A 866 -0.33 18.61 -32.61
C ASN A 866 -0.86 17.28 -32.01
N TRP A 867 -0.60 16.15 -32.65
CA TRP A 867 -1.05 14.82 -32.25
C TRP A 867 0.00 14.11 -31.41
N ASN A 868 -0.47 13.38 -30.42
CA ASN A 868 0.33 12.35 -29.78
C ASN A 868 -0.52 11.11 -29.50
N ALA A 869 0.10 9.95 -29.49
CA ALA A 869 -0.54 8.70 -29.10
C ALA A 869 0.42 7.85 -28.27
N GLN A 870 -0.14 7.05 -27.40
CA GLN A 870 0.60 6.07 -26.61
C GLN A 870 -0.14 4.72 -26.63
N TRP A 871 0.61 3.66 -26.83
CA TRP A 871 0.17 2.30 -26.52
C TRP A 871 1.02 1.75 -25.40
N GLN A 872 0.38 1.21 -24.36
CA GLN A 872 1.05 0.57 -23.24
C GLN A 872 0.55 -0.87 -23.09
N THR A 873 1.48 -1.78 -22.87
CA THR A 873 1.18 -3.19 -22.53
C THR A 873 1.83 -3.52 -21.21
N ARG A 874 1.05 -4.07 -20.26
CA ARG A 874 1.52 -4.54 -18.96
C ARG A 874 1.36 -6.05 -18.89
N TYR A 875 2.45 -6.76 -18.57
CA TYR A 875 2.51 -8.20 -18.39
C TYR A 875 2.70 -8.58 -16.93
N ILE A 876 1.93 -9.55 -16.45
CA ILE A 876 2.07 -10.20 -15.15
C ILE A 876 2.13 -11.69 -15.38
N HIS A 877 3.21 -12.34 -14.96
CA HIS A 877 3.43 -13.77 -15.16
C HIS A 877 2.48 -14.60 -14.31
N ARG A 878 2.24 -15.83 -14.73
CA ARG A 878 1.51 -16.85 -13.96
C ARG A 878 2.15 -17.05 -12.59
N LEU A 879 1.34 -17.36 -11.59
CA LEU A 879 1.78 -17.66 -10.24
C LEU A 879 0.84 -18.65 -9.55
N THR A 880 1.19 -19.06 -8.35
CA THR A 880 0.39 -19.97 -7.54
C THR A 880 -0.10 -19.20 -6.30
N ALA A 881 -1.40 -19.15 -6.09
CA ALA A 881 -1.94 -18.63 -4.83
C ALA A 881 -1.80 -19.71 -3.75
N LEU A 882 -1.09 -19.36 -2.68
CA LEU A 882 -0.94 -20.22 -1.50
C LEU A 882 -2.22 -20.13 -0.68
N ASN A 883 -2.90 -21.26 -0.51
CA ASN A 883 -4.08 -21.32 0.33
C ASN A 883 -3.63 -21.46 1.79
N ALA A 884 -4.13 -20.60 2.70
CA ALA A 884 -3.90 -20.76 4.14
C ALA A 884 -4.38 -22.13 4.65
N ASP A 885 -5.42 -22.68 4.01
CA ASP A 885 -5.96 -24.01 4.29
C ASP A 885 -5.29 -25.14 3.46
N ALA A 886 -4.26 -24.84 2.67
CA ALA A 886 -3.60 -25.86 1.83
C ALA A 886 -2.96 -26.97 2.66
N ALA A 887 -2.56 -26.70 3.91
CA ALA A 887 -2.14 -27.72 4.86
C ALA A 887 -3.27 -28.72 5.18
N ILE A 888 -4.53 -28.28 5.07
CA ILE A 888 -5.73 -29.11 5.30
C ILE A 888 -6.23 -29.74 4.00
N THR A 889 -6.19 -28.98 2.90
CA THR A 889 -6.76 -29.38 1.60
C THR A 889 -5.70 -29.88 0.60
N GLY A 890 -4.42 -29.57 0.82
CA GLY A 890 -3.30 -29.95 -0.07
C GLY A 890 -3.29 -29.25 -1.42
N VAL A 891 -4.16 -28.24 -1.65
CA VAL A 891 -4.34 -27.66 -2.99
C VAL A 891 -4.00 -26.19 -3.00
N ASN A 892 -2.99 -25.84 -3.79
CA ASN A 892 -2.66 -24.47 -4.19
C ASN A 892 -3.35 -24.13 -5.52
N ILE A 893 -3.72 -22.87 -5.70
CA ILE A 893 -4.53 -22.43 -6.84
C ILE A 893 -3.63 -21.81 -7.91
N PRO A 894 -3.53 -22.38 -9.11
CA PRO A 894 -2.78 -21.78 -10.21
C PRO A 894 -3.52 -20.57 -10.77
N MET A 895 -2.79 -19.46 -10.91
CA MET A 895 -3.27 -18.22 -11.52
C MET A 895 -2.59 -18.02 -12.88
N ALA A 896 -3.37 -17.78 -13.93
CA ALA A 896 -2.86 -17.57 -15.28
C ALA A 896 -2.12 -16.22 -15.42
N SER A 897 -1.22 -16.15 -16.40
CA SER A 897 -0.60 -14.89 -16.80
C SER A 897 -1.62 -13.93 -17.41
N VAL A 898 -1.38 -12.63 -17.25
CA VAL A 898 -2.27 -11.58 -17.75
C VAL A 898 -1.50 -10.55 -18.54
N LEU A 899 -2.11 -10.10 -19.64
CA LEU A 899 -1.71 -8.94 -20.44
C LEU A 899 -2.83 -7.92 -20.42
N TYR A 900 -2.48 -6.69 -20.05
CA TYR A 900 -3.36 -5.52 -20.14
C TYR A 900 -2.83 -4.57 -21.20
N HIS A 901 -3.69 -4.08 -22.07
CA HIS A 901 -3.37 -3.07 -23.09
C HIS A 901 -4.13 -1.79 -22.80
N SER A 902 -3.45 -0.67 -22.87
CA SER A 902 -4.03 0.67 -22.77
C SER A 902 -3.60 1.51 -23.96
N ILE A 903 -4.50 2.37 -24.43
CA ILE A 903 -4.24 3.34 -25.50
C ILE A 903 -4.66 4.74 -25.06
N GLN A 904 -3.89 5.73 -25.50
CA GLN A 904 -4.19 7.16 -25.34
C GLN A 904 -3.98 7.85 -26.67
N LEU A 905 -4.83 8.83 -26.95
CA LEU A 905 -4.71 9.77 -28.07
C LEU A 905 -4.89 11.18 -27.55
N GLY A 906 -3.98 12.08 -27.90
CA GLY A 906 -4.03 13.49 -27.55
C GLY A 906 -3.96 14.39 -28.77
N TYR A 907 -4.63 15.53 -28.70
CA TYR A 907 -4.58 16.58 -29.70
C TYR A 907 -4.50 17.96 -29.06
N ALA A 908 -3.47 18.73 -29.45
CA ALA A 908 -3.33 20.13 -29.05
C ALA A 908 -4.03 21.03 -30.06
N VAL A 909 -4.85 21.97 -29.57
CA VAL A 909 -5.50 23.02 -30.35
C VAL A 909 -4.84 24.36 -30.02
N PRO A 910 -3.82 24.79 -30.79
CA PRO A 910 -3.02 25.99 -30.46
C PRO A 910 -3.85 27.25 -30.36
N SER A 911 -4.86 27.43 -31.22
CA SER A 911 -5.72 28.63 -31.29
C SER A 911 -6.48 28.92 -29.98
N ILE A 912 -6.70 27.92 -29.15
CA ILE A 912 -7.38 28.06 -27.84
C ILE A 912 -6.48 27.60 -26.70
N HIS A 913 -5.17 27.42 -26.94
CA HIS A 913 -4.18 26.95 -25.97
C HIS A 913 -4.60 25.69 -25.19
N THR A 914 -5.39 24.83 -25.83
CA THR A 914 -6.03 23.68 -25.16
C THR A 914 -5.55 22.35 -25.76
N ARG A 915 -5.28 21.40 -24.90
CA ARG A 915 -5.01 20.01 -25.28
C ARG A 915 -6.13 19.10 -24.77
N PHE A 916 -6.60 18.21 -25.62
CA PHE A 916 -7.55 17.16 -25.30
C PHE A 916 -6.83 15.80 -25.34
N ASP A 917 -7.01 15.00 -24.31
CA ASP A 917 -6.53 13.62 -24.23
C ASP A 917 -7.71 12.69 -23.98
N VAL A 918 -7.78 11.58 -24.68
CA VAL A 918 -8.73 10.48 -24.43
C VAL A 918 -7.97 9.17 -24.35
N GLY A 919 -8.45 8.26 -23.54
CA GLY A 919 -7.80 6.96 -23.41
C GLY A 919 -8.74 5.85 -22.98
N VAL A 920 -8.25 4.63 -23.17
CA VAL A 920 -8.92 3.40 -22.78
C VAL A 920 -7.91 2.50 -22.08
N ASP A 921 -8.14 2.26 -20.80
CA ASP A 921 -7.37 1.27 -20.04
C ASP A 921 -8.04 -0.11 -20.19
N ASN A 922 -7.22 -1.17 -20.11
CA ASN A 922 -7.69 -2.55 -20.27
C ASN A 922 -8.59 -2.73 -21.51
N LEU A 923 -8.06 -2.35 -22.66
CA LEU A 923 -8.77 -2.33 -23.96
C LEU A 923 -9.51 -3.63 -24.26
N SER A 924 -8.90 -4.77 -23.94
CA SER A 924 -9.46 -6.11 -24.16
C SER A 924 -10.51 -6.52 -23.11
N ASN A 925 -10.76 -5.68 -22.09
CA ASN A 925 -11.63 -6.02 -20.95
C ASN A 925 -11.21 -7.32 -20.26
N LYS A 926 -9.91 -7.50 -20.08
CA LYS A 926 -9.35 -8.72 -19.47
C LYS A 926 -9.70 -8.74 -17.99
N LEU A 927 -10.32 -9.83 -17.56
CA LEU A 927 -10.69 -10.05 -16.16
C LEU A 927 -9.49 -10.55 -15.35
N PRO A 928 -9.44 -10.25 -14.03
CA PRO A 928 -8.40 -10.75 -13.14
C PRO A 928 -8.53 -12.28 -12.98
N PRO A 929 -7.42 -13.00 -12.72
CA PRO A 929 -7.45 -14.41 -12.36
C PRO A 929 -8.17 -14.61 -11.02
N LEU A 930 -8.93 -15.70 -10.92
CA LEU A 930 -9.66 -16.05 -9.70
C LEU A 930 -8.75 -16.68 -8.64
N VAL A 931 -9.02 -16.35 -7.41
CA VAL A 931 -8.38 -16.91 -6.20
C VAL A 931 -9.50 -17.41 -5.28
N TYR A 932 -9.40 -18.66 -4.86
CA TYR A 932 -10.40 -19.27 -3.99
C TYR A 932 -9.80 -19.45 -2.59
N GLN A 933 -9.60 -18.33 -1.88
CA GLN A 933 -9.02 -18.32 -0.54
C GLN A 933 -10.05 -17.90 0.49
N ASN A 934 -10.03 -18.56 1.64
CA ASN A 934 -10.72 -18.07 2.81
C ASN A 934 -10.08 -16.74 3.24
N GLY A 935 -10.89 -15.69 3.41
CA GLY A 935 -10.41 -14.34 3.72
C GLY A 935 -10.23 -13.39 2.53
N SER A 936 -10.31 -13.87 1.27
CA SER A 936 -10.37 -12.99 0.09
C SER A 936 -11.83 -12.73 -0.31
N ASN A 937 -12.42 -11.65 0.17
CA ASN A 937 -13.83 -11.33 -0.08
C ASN A 937 -14.18 -11.06 -1.55
N TYR A 938 -13.17 -10.90 -2.42
CA TYR A 938 -13.37 -10.53 -3.83
C TYR A 938 -12.98 -11.61 -4.83
N ASN A 939 -12.46 -12.75 -4.37
CA ASN A 939 -11.97 -13.87 -5.21
C ASN A 939 -10.87 -13.46 -6.20
N VAL A 940 -10.19 -12.35 -5.99
CA VAL A 940 -9.11 -11.83 -6.83
C VAL A 940 -8.10 -11.08 -5.99
N ASP A 941 -6.87 -10.99 -6.48
CA ASP A 941 -5.86 -10.10 -5.91
C ASP A 941 -6.07 -8.67 -6.45
N THR A 942 -6.73 -7.82 -5.64
CA THR A 942 -7.04 -6.44 -5.99
C THR A 942 -5.81 -5.53 -5.99
N ALA A 943 -4.71 -5.95 -5.36
CA ALA A 943 -3.46 -5.18 -5.29
C ALA A 943 -2.68 -5.19 -6.62
N THR A 944 -2.83 -6.22 -7.42
CA THR A 944 -2.01 -6.42 -8.62
C THR A 944 -2.82 -6.33 -9.90
N TYR A 945 -4.05 -6.85 -9.91
CA TYR A 945 -4.87 -6.99 -11.12
C TYR A 945 -5.94 -5.91 -11.23
N ASP A 946 -6.31 -5.60 -12.47
CA ASP A 946 -7.37 -4.64 -12.76
C ASP A 946 -8.76 -5.24 -12.45
N VAL A 947 -9.45 -4.66 -11.48
CA VAL A 947 -10.79 -5.07 -11.03
C VAL A 947 -11.91 -4.25 -11.63
N LEU A 948 -11.61 -3.13 -12.29
CA LEU A 948 -12.62 -2.25 -12.90
C LEU A 948 -13.04 -2.74 -14.29
N GLY A 949 -12.15 -3.50 -14.98
CA GLY A 949 -12.32 -3.88 -16.37
C GLY A 949 -11.96 -2.73 -17.31
N ARG A 950 -12.52 -2.71 -18.52
CA ARG A 950 -12.26 -1.63 -19.48
C ARG A 950 -12.72 -0.29 -18.89
N TYR A 951 -11.81 0.70 -18.93
CA TYR A 951 -12.01 2.01 -18.35
C TYR A 951 -11.75 3.10 -19.37
N TYR A 952 -12.71 3.99 -19.57
CA TYR A 952 -12.63 5.13 -20.49
C TYR A 952 -12.34 6.40 -19.70
N TRP A 953 -11.44 7.23 -20.21
CA TRP A 953 -11.14 8.51 -19.60
C TRP A 953 -10.90 9.61 -20.64
N ALA A 954 -11.16 10.85 -20.22
CA ALA A 954 -10.90 12.05 -20.99
C ALA A 954 -10.28 13.14 -20.11
N ARG A 955 -9.42 13.95 -20.67
CA ARG A 955 -8.83 15.13 -20.00
C ARG A 955 -8.75 16.29 -20.98
N ALA A 956 -9.09 17.50 -20.50
CA ALA A 956 -8.85 18.74 -21.17
C ALA A 956 -7.88 19.60 -20.33
N THR A 957 -6.85 20.14 -20.97
CA THR A 957 -5.82 20.98 -20.32
C THR A 957 -5.69 22.29 -21.08
N ILE A 958 -5.93 23.41 -20.40
CA ILE A 958 -5.80 24.76 -20.92
C ILE A 958 -4.57 25.42 -20.30
N LYS A 959 -3.78 26.12 -21.10
CA LYS A 959 -2.61 26.89 -20.64
C LYS A 959 -2.84 28.37 -20.96
N PHE A 960 -2.50 29.24 -20.00
CA PHE A 960 -2.63 30.70 -20.09
C PHE A 960 -1.26 31.38 -19.99
#